data_5566e5028fb2a2b13a5460288ac30cea
#
_entry.id   5566e5028fb2a2b13a5460288ac30cea
#
_cell.length_a   1.000
_cell.length_b   1.000
_cell.length_c   1.000
_cell.angle_alpha   90.00
_cell.angle_beta   90.00
_cell.angle_gamma   90.00
#
_symmetry.space_group_name_H-M   'P 1'
#
loop_
_entity.id
_entity.type
_entity.pdbx_description
1 polymer ?
#
loop_
_entity_poly.entity_id
_entity_poly.type
_entity_poly.pdbx_seq_one_letter_code
_entity_poly.pdbx_strand_id
1 'polypeptide(L)'
;MKKLFKIFFISLVFTISAATGTFARTDSEVINSLAGKNIGVQTGSTLEAIAPHIIKNPVLSYYPTNPDGLMALHAGKIDAMLIDEPILRYFNALSDKPVRVIISNDYSEYLATAFQKNAAGEKLRDEYNDFLNSVEKEGKLQELKDKWVNRPGDNPEIFDYENLPDINGQMVIATEPSFAPFQYMSGNRLAGYEIELVAEFCRRSGYKPVFKIVTFDGIITGLATDAYDMAAAGLAITGERELSVNFSEPIYINHAAIAVIDNAAAAAGATDQGNRLVNSFYRNFIQEDRWKLFVDGALVTLIIMLASITAGTVLGFGVYLLTRTGRKAAVTITNLCKSVIQAFPMVVLLMILYYVVFAHSGLSSVAVSIIGFTLTFACAMHGMLISGERAIDPGQAEAAYSLGYGTSKAFFRFILPQSAVHFLPAYEDEVINHIKATAVVGYISVVDITKAGDIIRGRTYDAIMPLAAVSVIYALMSLVMRQVIRAAARRVDTKNRTEAVILKGLEISCPPGNICTAGTNRSESGKDRKPILDIRHLKKQFETSVILSDVSAEIYDGNVIAVIGPSGTGKSTFIRCLNLLNTPTSGQIFLDGEEITAEGYEPVRVRRKVGMVFQQFNLFNHLTVLENAIIPQMDILGRSRQEACDIAVNNLKRVGLEDRLLRYPDALSGGQKQRAAIARTLSMNPEVILLDEPTSALDPSLVGEVEFIISELAREGHTMVIVTHEMNLVRSVANRVFFMTDGGIYEDGTPDQIFNQPQGEKTAQFVFNFRHIEAQLNHNIESYIETVSRAANFCSILGLSRACIYRVQLVIEELGLHVILPRIPEGTGIHLILETSDKDDTLKITMKYKLLQSDMCLKLKDEDRMISDMLQYAVRDICVNEEGLTALVVK
;
A
#
# COMPACT_ATOMS: atom_id res chain seq x y z
N MET A 1 -45.05 -63.45 -21.30
CA MET A 1 -44.01 -64.45 -20.96
C MET A 1 -42.56 -64.06 -21.38
N LYS A 2 -42.28 -63.49 -22.56
CA LYS A 2 -40.92 -63.19 -23.01
C LYS A 2 -40.24 -62.02 -22.21
N LYS A 3 -41.01 -61.07 -21.64
CA LYS A 3 -40.46 -59.98 -20.79
C LYS A 3 -40.17 -60.45 -19.36
N LEU A 4 -40.94 -61.35 -18.80
CA LEU A 4 -40.69 -61.95 -17.46
C LEU A 4 -39.46 -62.86 -17.47
N PHE A 5 -39.25 -63.58 -18.58
CA PHE A 5 -38.08 -64.48 -18.73
C PHE A 5 -36.76 -63.68 -18.89
N LYS A 6 -36.79 -62.52 -19.52
CA LYS A 6 -35.61 -61.61 -19.59
C LYS A 6 -35.21 -60.94 -18.22
N ILE A 7 -36.24 -60.59 -17.44
CA ILE A 7 -36.01 -60.02 -16.08
C ILE A 7 -35.50 -61.11 -15.15
N PHE A 8 -36.00 -62.29 -15.25
CA PHE A 8 -35.50 -63.41 -14.45
C PHE A 8 -34.11 -63.86 -14.84
N PHE A 9 -33.76 -63.86 -16.14
CA PHE A 9 -32.43 -64.22 -16.59
C PHE A 9 -31.37 -63.13 -16.24
N ILE A 10 -31.77 -61.85 -16.29
CA ILE A 10 -30.88 -60.71 -15.83
C ILE A 10 -30.74 -60.79 -14.32
N SER A 11 -31.78 -61.06 -13.56
CA SER A 11 -31.70 -61.26 -12.10
C SER A 11 -30.84 -62.46 -11.72
N LEU A 12 -30.98 -63.62 -12.49
CA LEU A 12 -30.17 -64.82 -12.24
C LEU A 12 -28.68 -64.64 -12.61
N VAL A 13 -28.38 -63.86 -13.67
CA VAL A 13 -27.01 -63.50 -14.05
C VAL A 13 -26.37 -62.52 -13.02
N PHE A 14 -27.20 -61.61 -12.49
CA PHE A 14 -26.74 -60.73 -11.40
C PHE A 14 -26.56 -61.48 -10.07
N THR A 15 -27.37 -62.52 -9.77
CA THR A 15 -27.17 -63.29 -8.54
C THR A 15 -26.02 -64.28 -8.65
N ILE A 16 -25.73 -64.78 -9.86
CA ILE A 16 -24.57 -65.66 -10.07
C ILE A 16 -23.28 -64.81 -10.13
N SER A 17 -23.33 -63.58 -10.60
CA SER A 17 -22.20 -62.65 -10.55
C SER A 17 -21.89 -62.13 -9.13
N ALA A 18 -22.88 -62.21 -8.21
CA ALA A 18 -22.71 -61.86 -6.79
C ALA A 18 -22.29 -63.04 -5.92
N ALA A 19 -22.24 -64.25 -6.47
CA ALA A 19 -21.85 -65.49 -5.76
C ALA A 19 -20.46 -66.01 -6.18
N THR A 20 -19.71 -65.24 -7.02
CA THR A 20 -18.27 -65.48 -7.14
C THR A 20 -17.65 -64.91 -5.88
N GLY A 21 -17.40 -65.80 -4.90
CA GLY A 21 -16.72 -65.51 -3.66
C GLY A 21 -15.48 -64.64 -3.97
N THR A 22 -15.38 -63.48 -3.33
CA THR A 22 -14.15 -62.74 -3.24
C THR A 22 -13.13 -63.65 -2.55
N PHE A 23 -12.38 -64.42 -3.37
CA PHE A 23 -11.14 -65.00 -2.88
C PHE A 23 -10.28 -63.82 -2.45
N ALA A 24 -9.90 -63.76 -1.19
CA ALA A 24 -8.98 -62.75 -0.70
C ALA A 24 -7.73 -62.85 -1.57
N ARG A 25 -7.41 -61.77 -2.31
CA ARG A 25 -6.21 -61.74 -3.15
C ARG A 25 -5.00 -61.99 -2.25
N THR A 26 -4.03 -62.75 -2.72
CA THR A 26 -2.77 -62.92 -2.03
C THR A 26 -2.00 -61.60 -1.99
N ASP A 27 -1.10 -61.43 -1.04
CA ASP A 27 -0.33 -60.18 -0.90
C ASP A 27 0.50 -59.89 -2.19
N SER A 28 1.04 -60.96 -2.82
CA SER A 28 1.75 -60.81 -4.11
C SER A 28 0.85 -60.34 -5.26
N GLU A 29 -0.42 -60.78 -5.31
CA GLU A 29 -1.39 -60.30 -6.28
C GLU A 29 -1.77 -58.85 -6.07
N VAL A 30 -1.89 -58.40 -4.81
CA VAL A 30 -2.16 -57.02 -4.47
C VAL A 30 -0.98 -56.12 -4.87
N ILE A 31 0.23 -56.49 -4.50
CA ILE A 31 1.49 -55.76 -4.87
C ILE A 31 1.59 -55.63 -6.40
N ASN A 32 1.37 -56.74 -7.13
CA ASN A 32 1.40 -56.69 -8.59
C ASN A 32 0.30 -55.78 -9.19
N SER A 33 -0.86 -55.66 -8.55
CA SER A 33 -1.91 -54.76 -9.00
C SER A 33 -1.62 -53.29 -8.78
N LEU A 34 -0.63 -52.94 -7.96
CA LEU A 34 -0.15 -51.58 -7.70
C LEU A 34 0.85 -51.08 -8.74
N ALA A 35 1.27 -51.89 -9.69
CA ALA A 35 2.16 -51.50 -10.77
C ALA A 35 1.62 -50.28 -11.55
N GLY A 36 2.41 -49.21 -11.65
CA GLY A 36 2.01 -47.95 -12.29
C GLY A 36 0.94 -47.14 -11.56
N LYS A 37 0.60 -47.53 -10.33
CA LYS A 37 -0.38 -46.81 -9.49
C LYS A 37 0.25 -45.69 -8.67
N ASN A 38 -0.65 -44.85 -8.10
CA ASN A 38 -0.28 -43.74 -7.28
C ASN A 38 -0.01 -44.19 -5.84
N ILE A 39 1.23 -44.13 -5.39
CA ILE A 39 1.70 -44.58 -4.10
C ILE A 39 2.12 -43.40 -3.23
N GLY A 40 1.49 -43.29 -2.07
CA GLY A 40 1.86 -42.29 -1.06
C GLY A 40 3.15 -42.68 -0.34
N VAL A 41 4.01 -41.70 -0.09
CA VAL A 41 5.21 -41.82 0.75
C VAL A 41 5.38 -40.57 1.59
N GLN A 42 5.99 -40.68 2.78
CA GLN A 42 6.34 -39.50 3.56
C GLN A 42 7.56 -38.79 2.93
N THR A 43 7.47 -37.45 2.79
CA THR A 43 8.56 -36.63 2.26
C THR A 43 9.84 -36.79 3.07
N GLY A 44 10.97 -37.04 2.42
CA GLY A 44 12.28 -37.21 3.05
C GLY A 44 12.47 -38.53 3.79
N SER A 45 11.51 -39.50 3.68
CA SER A 45 11.70 -40.85 4.17
C SER A 45 12.55 -41.68 3.20
N THR A 46 13.19 -42.73 3.72
CA THR A 46 13.93 -43.72 2.92
C THR A 46 13.02 -44.54 2.01
N LEU A 47 11.73 -44.60 2.36
CA LEU A 47 10.70 -45.36 1.64
C LEU A 47 10.50 -44.88 0.20
N GLU A 48 10.79 -43.62 -0.11
CA GLU A 48 10.71 -43.11 -1.49
C GLU A 48 11.71 -43.82 -2.41
N ALA A 49 12.93 -44.07 -1.89
CA ALA A 49 13.98 -44.80 -2.63
C ALA A 49 13.68 -46.31 -2.75
N ILE A 50 12.98 -46.87 -1.77
CA ILE A 50 12.64 -48.28 -1.70
C ILE A 50 11.41 -48.61 -2.57
N ALA A 51 10.47 -47.67 -2.72
CA ALA A 51 9.21 -47.87 -3.42
C ALA A 51 9.34 -48.54 -4.81
N PRO A 52 10.28 -48.14 -5.70
CA PRO A 52 10.45 -48.79 -7.02
C PRO A 52 10.94 -50.23 -6.95
N HIS A 53 11.53 -50.66 -5.84
CA HIS A 53 12.02 -52.01 -5.64
C HIS A 53 10.90 -52.94 -5.16
N ILE A 54 9.91 -52.41 -4.43
CA ILE A 54 8.77 -53.17 -3.93
C ILE A 54 7.62 -53.17 -4.94
N ILE A 55 7.35 -52.03 -5.58
CA ILE A 55 6.22 -51.84 -6.51
C ILE A 55 6.77 -51.49 -7.88
N LYS A 56 6.34 -52.17 -8.93
CA LYS A 56 6.85 -51.95 -10.29
C LYS A 56 6.34 -50.61 -10.85
N ASN A 57 7.28 -49.70 -11.19
CA ASN A 57 6.99 -48.36 -11.74
C ASN A 57 5.94 -47.56 -10.96
N PRO A 58 6.09 -47.32 -9.65
CA PRO A 58 5.12 -46.56 -8.89
C PRO A 58 5.12 -45.08 -9.31
N VAL A 59 3.97 -44.42 -9.26
CA VAL A 59 3.87 -42.98 -9.31
C VAL A 59 3.83 -42.48 -7.88
N LEU A 60 4.88 -41.77 -7.42
CA LEU A 60 4.98 -41.33 -6.04
C LEU A 60 4.23 -40.05 -5.77
N SER A 61 3.46 -40.02 -4.70
CA SER A 61 2.83 -38.84 -4.12
C SER A 61 3.38 -38.58 -2.72
N TYR A 62 3.90 -37.37 -2.51
CA TYR A 62 4.61 -37.02 -1.30
C TYR A 62 3.70 -36.34 -0.27
N TYR A 63 3.78 -36.81 0.97
CA TYR A 63 3.02 -36.28 2.10
C TYR A 63 3.93 -35.82 3.22
N PRO A 64 3.62 -34.71 3.91
CA PRO A 64 4.45 -34.21 5.00
C PRO A 64 4.54 -35.16 6.19
N THR A 65 3.44 -35.90 6.46
CA THR A 65 3.34 -36.84 7.57
C THR A 65 2.68 -38.14 7.15
N ASN A 66 2.98 -39.24 7.88
CA ASN A 66 2.31 -40.52 7.68
C ASN A 66 0.78 -40.46 7.83
N PRO A 67 0.21 -39.76 8.82
CA PRO A 67 -1.23 -39.57 8.92
C PRO A 67 -1.84 -38.90 7.69
N ASP A 68 -1.19 -37.93 7.08
CA ASP A 68 -1.67 -37.25 5.86
C ASP A 68 -1.81 -38.22 4.69
N GLY A 69 -0.80 -39.08 4.51
CA GLY A 69 -0.84 -40.13 3.48
C GLY A 69 -1.94 -41.15 3.73
N LEU A 70 -2.13 -41.61 4.96
CA LEU A 70 -3.22 -42.53 5.31
C LEU A 70 -4.61 -41.92 5.12
N MET A 71 -4.78 -40.63 5.41
CA MET A 71 -6.00 -39.90 5.12
C MET A 71 -6.23 -39.77 3.61
N ALA A 72 -5.19 -39.53 2.82
CA ALA A 72 -5.28 -39.48 1.36
C ALA A 72 -5.65 -40.84 0.76
N LEU A 73 -5.14 -41.94 1.34
CA LEU A 73 -5.55 -43.31 0.99
C LEU A 73 -7.03 -43.52 1.23
N HIS A 74 -7.54 -43.13 2.41
CA HIS A 74 -8.96 -43.25 2.73
C HIS A 74 -9.85 -42.34 1.86
N ALA A 75 -9.30 -41.21 1.42
CA ALA A 75 -10.00 -40.29 0.50
C ALA A 75 -9.95 -40.78 -0.98
N GLY A 76 -9.27 -41.90 -1.27
CA GLY A 76 -9.11 -42.41 -2.62
C GLY A 76 -8.23 -41.56 -3.55
N LYS A 77 -7.35 -40.70 -2.96
CA LYS A 77 -6.42 -39.85 -3.71
C LYS A 77 -5.16 -40.61 -4.14
N ILE A 78 -4.83 -41.69 -3.44
CA ILE A 78 -3.77 -42.64 -3.72
C ILE A 78 -4.29 -44.05 -3.66
N ASP A 79 -3.64 -44.97 -4.37
CA ASP A 79 -4.05 -46.38 -4.46
C ASP A 79 -3.49 -47.22 -3.30
N ALA A 80 -2.30 -46.81 -2.79
CA ALA A 80 -1.65 -47.43 -1.65
C ALA A 80 -0.73 -46.42 -0.97
N MET A 81 -0.32 -46.75 0.28
CA MET A 81 0.70 -45.97 0.99
C MET A 81 1.81 -46.91 1.46
N LEU A 82 3.06 -46.53 1.18
CA LEU A 82 4.24 -47.18 1.72
C LEU A 82 4.61 -46.49 3.02
N ILE A 83 4.75 -47.28 4.12
CA ILE A 83 4.86 -46.77 5.49
C ILE A 83 5.54 -47.81 6.38
N ASP A 84 6.04 -47.39 7.52
CA ASP A 84 6.64 -48.28 8.52
C ASP A 84 5.61 -49.16 9.19
N GLU A 85 5.94 -50.46 9.33
CA GLU A 85 5.04 -51.47 9.87
C GLU A 85 4.48 -51.10 11.26
N PRO A 86 5.27 -50.68 12.27
CA PRO A 86 4.75 -50.37 13.60
C PRO A 86 3.73 -49.25 13.61
N ILE A 87 3.91 -48.25 12.73
CA ILE A 87 2.95 -47.15 12.59
C ILE A 87 1.61 -47.70 12.08
N LEU A 88 1.67 -48.55 11.10
CA LEU A 88 0.48 -49.10 10.45
C LEU A 88 -0.30 -50.01 11.41
N ARG A 89 0.44 -50.79 12.22
CA ARG A 89 -0.17 -51.59 13.29
C ARG A 89 -0.85 -50.73 14.36
N TYR A 90 -0.17 -49.68 14.77
CA TYR A 90 -0.70 -48.72 15.74
C TYR A 90 -1.94 -48.00 15.20
N PHE A 91 -1.88 -47.54 13.92
CA PHE A 91 -3.02 -46.97 13.23
C PHE A 91 -4.25 -47.90 13.22
N ASN A 92 -4.07 -49.17 12.81
CA ASN A 92 -5.15 -50.13 12.74
C ASN A 92 -5.78 -50.46 14.11
N ALA A 93 -5.00 -50.40 15.19
CA ALA A 93 -5.51 -50.62 16.55
C ALA A 93 -6.44 -49.48 17.02
N LEU A 94 -6.25 -48.25 16.50
CA LEU A 94 -7.02 -47.09 16.92
C LEU A 94 -8.07 -46.64 15.88
N SER A 95 -7.97 -47.11 14.64
CA SER A 95 -8.80 -46.64 13.51
C SER A 95 -10.12 -47.38 13.43
N ASP A 96 -11.23 -46.62 13.28
CA ASP A 96 -12.55 -47.20 12.95
C ASP A 96 -12.60 -47.71 11.50
N LYS A 97 -11.59 -47.46 10.70
CA LYS A 97 -11.42 -47.88 9.32
C LYS A 97 -10.04 -48.49 9.13
N PRO A 98 -9.80 -49.72 9.58
CA PRO A 98 -8.50 -50.36 9.38
C PRO A 98 -8.21 -50.56 7.90
N VAL A 99 -6.91 -50.52 7.55
CA VAL A 99 -6.39 -50.80 6.23
C VAL A 99 -5.76 -52.21 6.21
N ARG A 100 -5.69 -52.85 5.04
CA ARG A 100 -4.94 -54.07 4.89
C ARG A 100 -3.45 -53.74 4.90
N VAL A 101 -2.71 -54.49 5.73
CA VAL A 101 -1.26 -54.36 5.94
C VAL A 101 -0.58 -55.48 5.16
N ILE A 102 0.35 -55.13 4.28
CA ILE A 102 1.20 -56.07 3.56
C ILE A 102 2.66 -55.71 3.96
N ILE A 103 3.31 -56.63 4.67
CA ILE A 103 4.66 -56.42 5.17
C ILE A 103 5.66 -56.89 4.12
N SER A 104 6.62 -56.10 3.79
CA SER A 104 7.77 -56.45 2.92
C SER A 104 8.91 -56.90 3.82
N ASN A 105 9.11 -58.23 3.91
CA ASN A 105 10.23 -58.79 4.67
C ASN A 105 11.58 -58.63 3.98
N ASP A 106 11.58 -58.21 2.70
CA ASP A 106 12.80 -58.04 1.92
C ASP A 106 13.55 -56.73 2.22
N TYR A 107 12.87 -55.78 2.91
CA TYR A 107 13.43 -54.45 3.23
C TYR A 107 13.26 -54.13 4.72
N SER A 108 14.42 -54.15 5.42
CA SER A 108 14.52 -53.77 6.83
C SER A 108 15.35 -52.51 6.97
N GLU A 109 14.96 -51.62 7.83
CA GLU A 109 15.69 -50.41 8.18
C GLU A 109 16.11 -50.45 9.64
N TYR A 110 17.25 -49.87 9.94
CA TYR A 110 17.75 -49.71 11.29
C TYR A 110 17.44 -48.31 11.78
N LEU A 111 16.50 -48.15 12.70
CA LEU A 111 16.18 -46.85 13.30
C LEU A 111 17.16 -46.57 14.44
N ALA A 112 17.68 -45.34 14.49
CA ALA A 112 18.63 -44.90 15.48
C ALA A 112 18.39 -43.43 15.89
N THR A 113 18.88 -43.08 17.07
CA THR A 113 18.95 -41.71 17.53
C THR A 113 20.12 -40.99 16.88
N ALA A 114 19.91 -39.75 16.39
CA ALA A 114 20.95 -38.99 15.71
C ALA A 114 21.54 -37.86 16.57
N PHE A 115 22.79 -37.54 16.34
CA PHE A 115 23.61 -36.57 17.09
C PHE A 115 24.33 -35.62 16.10
N GLN A 116 24.75 -34.47 16.64
CA GLN A 116 25.58 -33.51 15.88
C GLN A 116 26.84 -34.20 15.31
N LYS A 117 27.29 -33.71 14.15
CA LYS A 117 28.53 -34.20 13.51
C LYS A 117 29.73 -33.34 13.91
N ASN A 118 30.02 -33.28 15.17
CA ASN A 118 31.16 -32.60 15.77
C ASN A 118 31.68 -33.41 16.97
N ALA A 119 32.78 -33.01 17.59
CA ALA A 119 33.40 -33.73 18.69
C ALA A 119 32.49 -33.86 19.93
N ALA A 120 31.61 -32.91 20.19
CA ALA A 120 30.63 -32.98 21.29
C ALA A 120 29.55 -34.02 20.97
N GLY A 121 29.04 -34.05 19.76
CA GLY A 121 28.04 -35.00 19.31
C GLY A 121 28.60 -36.43 19.22
N GLU A 122 29.88 -36.62 18.84
CA GLU A 122 30.53 -37.92 18.88
C GLU A 122 30.66 -38.46 20.29
N LYS A 123 31.06 -37.62 21.24
CA LYS A 123 31.11 -37.97 22.65
C LYS A 123 29.75 -38.37 23.22
N LEU A 124 28.72 -37.54 22.93
CA LEU A 124 27.36 -37.79 23.40
C LEU A 124 26.76 -39.06 22.79
N ARG A 125 27.06 -39.36 21.52
CA ARG A 125 26.67 -40.61 20.86
C ARG A 125 27.31 -41.81 21.55
N ASP A 126 28.60 -41.73 21.91
CA ASP A 126 29.30 -42.84 22.56
C ASP A 126 28.74 -43.07 23.99
N GLU A 127 28.48 -42.00 24.74
CA GLU A 127 27.78 -42.09 26.05
C GLU A 127 26.37 -42.70 25.91
N TYR A 128 25.67 -42.38 24.84
CA TYR A 128 24.35 -42.94 24.55
C TYR A 128 24.42 -44.42 24.14
N ASN A 129 25.44 -44.85 23.39
CA ASN A 129 25.66 -46.23 23.03
C ASN A 129 26.03 -47.09 24.27
N ASP A 130 26.84 -46.56 25.19
CA ASP A 130 27.15 -47.24 26.45
C ASP A 130 25.87 -47.42 27.29
N PHE A 131 25.00 -46.39 27.31
CA PHE A 131 23.67 -46.47 27.92
C PHE A 131 22.81 -47.55 27.24
N LEU A 132 22.71 -47.58 25.90
CA LEU A 132 21.95 -48.59 25.16
C LEU A 132 22.40 -50.01 25.51
N ASN A 133 23.70 -50.24 25.54
CA ASN A 133 24.28 -51.52 25.93
C ASN A 133 23.98 -51.94 27.38
N SER A 134 23.87 -50.95 28.31
CA SER A 134 23.50 -51.19 29.69
C SER A 134 22.01 -51.58 29.80
N VAL A 135 21.08 -50.81 29.18
CA VAL A 135 19.63 -51.07 29.27
C VAL A 135 19.23 -52.31 28.51
N GLU A 136 19.99 -52.74 27.50
CA GLU A 136 19.78 -54.01 26.81
C GLU A 136 20.13 -55.20 27.71
N LYS A 137 21.30 -55.17 28.42
CA LYS A 137 21.71 -56.18 29.40
C LYS A 137 20.75 -56.28 30.59
N GLU A 138 20.15 -55.16 31.01
CA GLU A 138 19.11 -55.09 32.05
C GLU A 138 17.75 -55.62 31.58
N GLY A 139 17.56 -55.87 30.29
CA GLY A 139 16.27 -56.25 29.70
C GLY A 139 15.28 -55.09 29.59
N LYS A 140 15.69 -53.85 29.91
CA LYS A 140 14.84 -52.64 29.90
C LYS A 140 14.42 -52.24 28.49
N LEU A 141 15.29 -52.45 27.53
CA LEU A 141 14.99 -52.16 26.10
C LEU A 141 13.80 -53.00 25.58
N GLN A 142 13.74 -54.27 25.97
CA GLN A 142 12.64 -55.13 25.64
C GLN A 142 11.35 -54.74 26.39
N GLU A 143 11.48 -54.39 27.67
CA GLU A 143 10.34 -53.86 28.46
C GLU A 143 9.71 -52.62 27.81
N LEU A 144 10.52 -51.68 27.33
CA LEU A 144 10.02 -50.50 26.63
C LEU A 144 9.39 -50.84 25.27
N LYS A 145 9.95 -51.81 24.53
CA LYS A 145 9.32 -52.31 23.27
C LYS A 145 7.97 -52.96 23.58
N ASP A 146 7.89 -53.78 24.65
CA ASP A 146 6.64 -54.43 25.05
C ASP A 146 5.60 -53.42 25.55
N LYS A 147 6.05 -52.34 26.22
CA LYS A 147 5.20 -51.26 26.71
C LYS A 147 4.59 -50.43 25.58
N TRP A 148 5.39 -50.08 24.58
CA TRP A 148 4.98 -49.07 23.57
C TRP A 148 4.64 -49.65 22.20
N VAL A 149 5.43 -50.64 21.73
CA VAL A 149 5.35 -51.08 20.29
C VAL A 149 4.56 -52.37 20.17
N ASN A 150 4.79 -53.38 21.05
CA ASN A 150 4.20 -54.70 20.91
C ASN A 150 2.72 -54.78 21.34
N ARG A 151 2.20 -53.75 22.01
CA ARG A 151 0.78 -53.64 22.46
C ARG A 151 0.14 -52.39 21.86
N PRO A 152 -0.09 -52.34 20.55
CA PRO A 152 -0.67 -51.18 19.93
C PRO A 152 -2.07 -50.93 20.44
N GLY A 153 -2.42 -49.70 20.74
CA GLY A 153 -3.72 -49.25 21.25
C GLY A 153 -3.85 -49.21 22.79
N ASP A 154 -2.92 -49.78 23.54
CA ASP A 154 -2.81 -49.51 24.99
C ASP A 154 -2.43 -48.04 25.21
N ASN A 155 -2.83 -47.49 26.35
CA ASN A 155 -2.45 -46.13 26.78
C ASN A 155 -1.55 -46.22 28.02
N PRO A 156 -0.26 -46.55 27.82
CA PRO A 156 0.65 -46.77 28.93
C PRO A 156 0.95 -45.47 29.69
N GLU A 157 1.32 -45.61 30.99
CA GLU A 157 1.74 -44.50 31.81
C GLU A 157 2.97 -43.80 31.21
N ILE A 158 2.89 -42.45 31.06
CA ILE A 158 3.95 -41.64 30.49
C ILE A 158 5.02 -41.39 31.54
N PHE A 159 6.28 -41.62 31.18
CA PHE A 159 7.42 -41.31 32.04
C PHE A 159 7.47 -39.80 32.32
N ASP A 160 7.69 -39.43 33.61
CA ASP A 160 7.75 -38.03 34.03
C ASP A 160 9.16 -37.45 33.78
N TYR A 161 9.38 -36.99 32.57
CA TYR A 161 10.65 -36.37 32.16
C TYR A 161 10.71 -34.85 32.45
N GLU A 162 9.59 -34.18 32.67
CA GLU A 162 9.53 -32.73 32.91
C GLU A 162 10.16 -32.35 34.27
N ASN A 163 10.03 -33.24 35.28
CA ASN A 163 10.53 -33.01 36.62
C ASN A 163 11.93 -33.59 36.84
N LEU A 164 12.66 -33.99 35.79
CA LEU A 164 14.04 -34.45 35.93
C LEU A 164 14.97 -33.30 36.38
N PRO A 165 15.91 -33.58 37.30
CA PRO A 165 16.84 -32.56 37.80
C PRO A 165 17.82 -32.11 36.70
N ASP A 166 18.19 -30.85 36.75
CA ASP A 166 19.20 -30.24 35.87
C ASP A 166 20.55 -30.28 36.61
N ILE A 167 21.25 -31.41 36.52
CA ILE A 167 22.56 -31.61 37.19
C ILE A 167 23.71 -31.27 36.25
N ASN A 168 23.65 -31.79 35.02
CA ASN A 168 24.68 -31.65 33.97
C ASN A 168 24.28 -30.72 32.84
N GLY A 169 23.22 -29.93 33.04
CA GLY A 169 22.70 -29.00 32.04
C GLY A 169 21.46 -29.52 31.29
N GLN A 170 20.95 -28.69 30.38
CA GLN A 170 19.81 -29.04 29.56
C GLN A 170 20.28 -29.71 28.28
N MET A 171 19.52 -30.69 27.80
CA MET A 171 19.74 -31.37 26.54
C MET A 171 18.59 -31.04 25.58
N VAL A 172 18.90 -30.40 24.48
CA VAL A 172 17.91 -30.00 23.48
C VAL A 172 17.70 -31.12 22.46
N ILE A 173 16.51 -31.70 22.45
CA ILE A 173 16.17 -32.90 21.67
C ILE A 173 15.13 -32.58 20.60
N ALA A 174 15.51 -32.72 19.32
CA ALA A 174 14.55 -32.56 18.21
C ALA A 174 13.67 -33.81 18.08
N THR A 175 12.39 -33.63 17.85
CA THR A 175 11.44 -34.72 17.62
C THR A 175 10.26 -34.29 16.74
N GLU A 176 9.65 -35.27 16.05
CA GLU A 176 8.48 -35.08 15.21
C GLU A 176 7.37 -36.03 15.70
N PRO A 177 6.28 -35.53 16.31
CA PRO A 177 5.31 -36.31 17.07
C PRO A 177 4.20 -36.99 16.22
N SER A 178 4.47 -37.28 14.97
CA SER A 178 3.52 -38.01 14.08
C SER A 178 3.93 -39.47 13.81
N PHE A 179 4.95 -39.98 14.51
CA PHE A 179 5.53 -41.30 14.30
C PHE A 179 5.19 -42.28 15.45
N ALA A 180 3.89 -42.38 15.77
CA ALA A 180 3.44 -43.33 16.79
C ALA A 180 3.67 -44.79 16.36
N PRO A 181 4.12 -45.67 17.25
CA PRO A 181 4.25 -45.57 18.73
C PRO A 181 5.63 -45.10 19.22
N PHE A 182 6.53 -44.65 18.36
CA PHE A 182 7.87 -44.22 18.74
C PHE A 182 7.89 -42.86 19.42
N GLN A 183 7.29 -41.84 18.77
CA GLN A 183 7.08 -40.52 19.30
C GLN A 183 5.73 -39.95 18.86
N TYR A 184 4.94 -39.48 19.83
CA TYR A 184 3.63 -38.91 19.58
C TYR A 184 3.15 -38.05 20.77
N MET A 185 2.13 -37.23 20.54
CA MET A 185 1.49 -36.50 21.63
C MET A 185 0.40 -37.33 22.29
N SER A 186 0.48 -37.52 23.63
CA SER A 186 -0.60 -38.03 24.47
C SER A 186 -1.08 -36.90 25.37
N GLY A 187 -2.26 -36.34 25.09
CA GLY A 187 -2.68 -35.08 25.65
C GLY A 187 -1.72 -33.94 25.24
N ASN A 188 -1.19 -33.24 26.20
CA ASN A 188 -0.22 -32.15 26.00
C ASN A 188 1.25 -32.59 26.25
N ARG A 189 1.52 -33.88 26.38
CA ARG A 189 2.85 -34.43 26.67
C ARG A 189 3.34 -35.31 25.54
N LEU A 190 4.64 -35.29 25.26
CA LEU A 190 5.28 -36.22 24.34
C LEU A 190 5.35 -37.60 25.01
N ALA A 191 5.10 -38.65 24.25
CA ALA A 191 5.09 -40.02 24.69
C ALA A 191 5.61 -40.95 23.57
N GLY A 192 5.93 -42.18 23.93
CA GLY A 192 6.36 -43.18 22.97
C GLY A 192 7.68 -43.82 23.32
N TYR A 193 8.03 -44.88 22.59
CA TYR A 193 9.19 -45.71 22.82
C TYR A 193 10.50 -44.92 22.87
N GLU A 194 10.75 -44.13 21.85
CA GLU A 194 12.00 -43.37 21.72
C GLU A 194 12.06 -42.20 22.69
N ILE A 195 10.89 -41.57 22.97
CA ILE A 195 10.79 -40.47 23.94
C ILE A 195 11.17 -40.96 25.36
N GLU A 196 10.62 -42.10 25.79
CA GLU A 196 10.94 -42.67 27.11
C GLU A 196 12.36 -43.19 27.17
N LEU A 197 12.87 -43.76 26.07
CA LEU A 197 14.26 -44.24 26.00
C LEU A 197 15.27 -43.13 26.19
N VAL A 198 15.07 -42.00 25.47
CA VAL A 198 15.93 -40.82 25.60
C VAL A 198 15.75 -40.13 26.92
N ALA A 199 14.53 -40.06 27.47
CA ALA A 199 14.28 -39.52 28.82
C ALA A 199 14.97 -40.33 29.91
N GLU A 200 15.00 -41.67 29.78
CA GLU A 200 15.73 -42.55 30.69
C GLU A 200 17.25 -42.32 30.59
N PHE A 201 17.78 -42.12 29.40
CA PHE A 201 19.17 -41.67 29.21
C PHE A 201 19.45 -40.36 29.94
N CYS A 202 18.63 -39.32 29.74
CA CYS A 202 18.78 -38.06 30.46
C CYS A 202 18.73 -38.21 31.95
N ARG A 203 17.80 -39.03 32.47
CA ARG A 203 17.70 -39.33 33.90
C ARG A 203 18.98 -39.94 34.49
N ARG A 204 19.59 -40.91 33.78
CA ARG A 204 20.83 -41.59 34.21
C ARG A 204 22.06 -40.70 34.12
N SER A 205 22.10 -39.88 33.05
CA SER A 205 23.22 -38.97 32.77
C SER A 205 23.10 -37.61 33.45
N GLY A 206 22.00 -37.34 34.21
CA GLY A 206 21.79 -36.10 34.93
C GLY A 206 21.44 -34.88 34.06
N TYR A 207 21.04 -35.09 32.82
CA TYR A 207 20.56 -34.03 31.95
C TYR A 207 19.06 -33.77 32.13
N LYS A 208 18.65 -32.50 31.95
CA LYS A 208 17.24 -32.18 31.85
C LYS A 208 16.83 -32.15 30.36
N PRO A 209 15.95 -33.05 29.88
CA PRO A 209 15.56 -33.06 28.48
C PRO A 209 14.66 -31.85 28.13
N VAL A 210 14.93 -31.20 27.00
CA VAL A 210 14.12 -30.11 26.43
C VAL A 210 13.73 -30.52 25.01
N PHE A 211 12.55 -31.11 24.85
CA PHE A 211 12.07 -31.55 23.55
C PHE A 211 11.63 -30.37 22.69
N LYS A 212 12.09 -30.35 21.43
CA LYS A 212 11.69 -29.39 20.39
C LYS A 212 10.94 -30.10 19.30
N ILE A 213 9.68 -29.72 19.11
CA ILE A 213 8.82 -30.27 18.05
C ILE A 213 9.16 -29.57 16.73
N VAL A 214 9.63 -30.34 15.77
CA VAL A 214 10.07 -29.85 14.44
C VAL A 214 9.39 -30.65 13.32
N THR A 215 9.53 -30.21 12.07
CA THR A 215 9.17 -31.04 10.90
C THR A 215 10.27 -32.07 10.63
N PHE A 216 9.89 -33.24 10.12
CA PHE A 216 10.83 -34.33 9.87
C PHE A 216 12.04 -33.94 9.00
N ASP A 217 11.79 -33.20 7.93
CA ASP A 217 12.81 -32.67 6.99
C ASP A 217 13.74 -31.62 7.65
N GLY A 218 13.31 -30.94 8.70
CA GLY A 218 14.11 -29.96 9.46
C GLY A 218 15.07 -30.55 10.47
N ILE A 219 14.92 -31.82 10.85
CA ILE A 219 15.70 -32.46 11.93
C ILE A 219 17.20 -32.53 11.59
N ILE A 220 17.56 -33.11 10.45
CA ILE A 220 18.94 -33.26 10.01
C ILE A 220 19.62 -31.91 9.84
N THR A 221 18.91 -30.95 9.24
CA THR A 221 19.43 -29.57 9.06
C THR A 221 19.70 -28.92 10.41
N GLY A 222 18.81 -29.08 11.38
CA GLY A 222 18.96 -28.50 12.72
C GLY A 222 20.12 -29.13 13.52
N LEU A 223 20.36 -30.45 13.39
CA LEU A 223 21.54 -31.11 13.98
C LEU A 223 22.84 -30.63 13.29
N ALA A 224 22.84 -30.51 11.97
CA ALA A 224 24.02 -30.04 11.21
C ALA A 224 24.38 -28.57 11.48
N THR A 225 23.43 -27.77 11.98
CA THR A 225 23.62 -26.36 12.37
C THR A 225 23.76 -26.16 13.88
N ASP A 226 23.94 -27.23 14.66
CA ASP A 226 24.07 -27.23 16.12
C ASP A 226 22.88 -26.61 16.87
N ALA A 227 21.69 -26.59 16.24
CA ALA A 227 20.46 -26.09 16.88
C ALA A 227 19.88 -27.06 17.91
N TYR A 228 20.26 -28.35 17.85
CA TYR A 228 19.83 -29.43 18.77
C TYR A 228 21.01 -30.31 19.07
N ASP A 229 21.08 -30.90 20.30
CA ASP A 229 22.14 -31.79 20.72
C ASP A 229 21.96 -33.20 20.17
N MET A 230 20.70 -33.65 20.08
CA MET A 230 20.32 -34.96 19.54
C MET A 230 18.91 -34.93 18.95
N ALA A 231 18.54 -35.98 18.22
CA ALA A 231 17.21 -36.15 17.69
C ALA A 231 16.63 -37.52 17.97
N ALA A 232 15.41 -37.53 18.52
CA ALA A 232 14.56 -38.68 18.76
C ALA A 232 13.35 -38.61 17.80
N ALA A 233 13.50 -39.20 16.59
CA ALA A 233 12.57 -39.01 15.49
C ALA A 233 12.39 -40.23 14.55
N GLY A 234 12.76 -41.42 15.03
CA GLY A 234 12.67 -42.64 14.22
C GLY A 234 13.50 -42.60 12.94
N LEU A 235 14.69 -42.06 13.00
CA LEU A 235 15.54 -41.87 11.83
C LEU A 235 16.19 -43.18 11.38
N ALA A 236 15.97 -43.58 10.13
CA ALA A 236 16.71 -44.69 9.54
C ALA A 236 18.17 -44.29 9.24
N ILE A 237 19.11 -45.18 9.57
CA ILE A 237 20.51 -45.02 9.24
C ILE A 237 20.69 -45.14 7.74
N THR A 238 21.27 -44.15 7.08
CA THR A 238 21.62 -44.17 5.66
C THR A 238 22.98 -43.49 5.44
N GLY A 239 23.75 -43.99 4.45
CA GLY A 239 25.06 -43.40 4.14
C GLY A 239 24.98 -41.90 3.78
N GLU A 240 23.85 -41.43 3.21
CA GLU A 240 23.67 -40.00 2.92
C GLU A 240 23.51 -39.19 4.20
N ARG A 241 22.70 -39.66 5.16
CA ARG A 241 22.48 -38.98 6.45
C ARG A 241 23.74 -39.01 7.32
N GLU A 242 24.51 -40.09 7.26
CA GLU A 242 25.81 -40.23 7.97
C GLU A 242 26.84 -39.17 7.53
N LEU A 243 26.69 -38.59 6.36
CA LEU A 243 27.53 -37.46 5.96
C LEU A 243 27.28 -36.20 6.81
N SER A 244 26.08 -36.04 7.31
CA SER A 244 25.62 -34.82 8.02
C SER A 244 25.45 -34.97 9.52
N VAL A 245 25.21 -36.18 10.01
CA VAL A 245 24.95 -36.47 11.44
C VAL A 245 25.65 -37.75 11.87
N ASN A 246 25.81 -37.94 13.18
CA ASN A 246 26.27 -39.20 13.79
C ASN A 246 25.08 -40.00 14.27
N PHE A 247 25.02 -41.31 14.07
CA PHE A 247 23.98 -42.19 14.56
C PHE A 247 24.43 -43.03 15.76
N SER A 248 23.52 -43.37 16.68
CA SER A 248 23.71 -44.40 17.69
C SER A 248 23.70 -45.79 17.11
N GLU A 249 23.98 -46.79 17.94
CA GLU A 249 23.57 -48.18 17.65
C GLU A 249 22.04 -48.22 17.40
N PRO A 250 21.58 -49.19 16.59
CA PRO A 250 20.17 -49.31 16.25
C PRO A 250 19.30 -49.55 17.49
N ILE A 251 18.23 -48.76 17.64
CA ILE A 251 17.25 -48.92 18.75
C ILE A 251 16.07 -49.80 18.34
N TYR A 252 15.80 -49.89 17.01
CA TYR A 252 14.71 -50.71 16.47
C TYR A 252 15.03 -51.16 15.05
N ILE A 253 14.55 -52.40 14.68
CA ILE A 253 14.57 -52.88 13.31
C ILE A 253 13.19 -52.73 12.74
N ASN A 254 13.05 -51.86 11.73
CA ASN A 254 11.81 -51.52 11.07
C ASN A 254 11.64 -52.30 9.76
N HIS A 255 10.38 -52.64 9.41
CA HIS A 255 10.05 -53.24 8.12
C HIS A 255 9.15 -52.29 7.34
N ALA A 256 9.36 -52.19 6.04
CA ALA A 256 8.45 -51.46 5.15
C ALA A 256 7.14 -52.25 5.00
N ALA A 257 6.03 -51.54 5.06
CA ALA A 257 4.70 -52.09 4.87
C ALA A 257 3.89 -51.27 3.85
N ILE A 258 2.98 -51.93 3.16
CA ILE A 258 2.04 -51.31 2.22
C ILE A 258 0.65 -51.32 2.84
N ALA A 259 0.04 -50.15 2.95
CA ALA A 259 -1.33 -49.92 3.31
C ALA A 259 -2.23 -49.89 2.06
N VAL A 260 -3.26 -50.69 2.00
CA VAL A 260 -4.28 -50.65 0.93
C VAL A 260 -5.68 -50.71 1.56
N ILE A 261 -6.67 -50.14 0.89
CA ILE A 261 -8.06 -50.24 1.32
C ILE A 261 -8.63 -51.58 0.91
N ASP A 262 -9.12 -52.34 1.88
CA ASP A 262 -9.88 -53.56 1.61
C ASP A 262 -11.36 -53.22 1.39
N ASN A 263 -11.84 -53.32 0.15
CA ASN A 263 -13.22 -52.99 -0.22
C ASN A 263 -14.27 -53.89 0.48
N ALA A 264 -13.85 -55.02 1.04
CA ALA A 264 -14.76 -55.92 1.78
C ALA A 264 -15.07 -55.37 3.19
N ALA A 265 -14.14 -54.67 3.85
CA ALA A 265 -14.33 -54.04 5.13
C ALA A 265 -15.09 -52.70 5.05
N ALA A 266 -14.97 -52.00 3.93
CA ALA A 266 -15.62 -50.70 3.73
C ALA A 266 -17.16 -50.79 3.65
N ALA A 267 -17.71 -51.96 3.24
CA ALA A 267 -19.16 -52.16 3.11
C ALA A 267 -19.89 -52.38 4.44
N ALA A 268 -19.20 -52.76 5.50
CA ALA A 268 -19.78 -53.07 6.81
C ALA A 268 -20.01 -51.85 7.73
N GLY A 269 -19.46 -50.70 7.39
CA GLY A 269 -19.40 -49.53 8.28
C GLY A 269 -20.44 -48.41 8.02
N ALA A 270 -21.50 -48.64 7.22
CA ALA A 270 -22.33 -47.56 6.70
C ALA A 270 -23.57 -47.12 7.53
N THR A 271 -23.78 -47.60 8.77
CA THR A 271 -25.08 -47.50 9.44
C THR A 271 -25.25 -46.53 10.60
N ASP A 272 -24.27 -45.67 10.96
CA ASP A 272 -24.49 -44.73 12.09
C ASP A 272 -23.83 -43.33 11.90
N GLN A 273 -24.49 -42.49 11.09
CA GLN A 273 -23.98 -41.13 10.81
C GLN A 273 -24.12 -40.14 11.99
N GLY A 274 -25.13 -40.29 12.85
CA GLY A 274 -25.42 -39.37 13.95
C GLY A 274 -24.39 -39.47 15.09
N ASN A 275 -23.97 -40.68 15.45
CA ASN A 275 -22.97 -40.90 16.50
C ASN A 275 -21.52 -40.59 16.04
N ARG A 276 -21.25 -40.60 14.73
CA ARG A 276 -19.91 -40.38 14.18
C ARG A 276 -19.39 -38.96 14.44
N LEU A 277 -20.22 -37.93 14.26
CA LEU A 277 -19.81 -36.54 14.50
C LEU A 277 -19.53 -36.27 15.98
N VAL A 278 -20.36 -36.80 16.87
CA VAL A 278 -20.21 -36.66 18.32
C VAL A 278 -18.95 -37.39 18.78
N ASN A 279 -18.72 -38.60 18.31
CA ASN A 279 -17.50 -39.36 18.64
C ASN A 279 -16.23 -38.71 18.08
N SER A 280 -16.31 -38.19 16.85
CA SER A 280 -15.20 -37.42 16.26
C SER A 280 -14.90 -36.15 17.07
N PHE A 281 -15.91 -35.37 17.48
CA PHE A 281 -15.76 -34.23 18.34
C PHE A 281 -15.13 -34.58 19.69
N TYR A 282 -15.66 -35.62 20.37
CA TYR A 282 -15.14 -36.09 21.64
C TYR A 282 -13.66 -36.48 21.53
N ARG A 283 -13.29 -37.24 20.49
CA ARG A 283 -11.94 -37.75 20.25
C ARG A 283 -10.95 -36.62 19.92
N ASN A 284 -11.38 -35.60 19.16
CA ASN A 284 -10.50 -34.52 18.75
C ASN A 284 -10.33 -33.41 19.78
N PHE A 285 -11.33 -33.23 20.69
CA PHE A 285 -11.30 -32.09 21.62
C PHE A 285 -11.31 -32.48 23.09
N ILE A 286 -12.11 -33.44 23.49
CA ILE A 286 -12.35 -33.76 24.90
C ILE A 286 -11.39 -34.82 25.42
N GLN A 287 -11.17 -35.88 24.66
CA GLN A 287 -10.25 -36.94 25.00
C GLN A 287 -8.84 -36.37 25.24
N GLU A 288 -8.21 -36.71 26.35
CA GLU A 288 -6.87 -36.23 26.70
C GLU A 288 -6.75 -34.70 26.81
N ASP A 289 -7.85 -33.97 26.99
CA ASP A 289 -7.88 -32.50 27.05
C ASP A 289 -7.26 -31.80 25.83
N ARG A 290 -7.37 -32.37 24.63
CA ARG A 290 -6.74 -31.89 23.38
C ARG A 290 -7.12 -30.46 23.01
N TRP A 291 -8.27 -29.96 23.46
CA TRP A 291 -8.65 -28.56 23.29
C TRP A 291 -7.62 -27.57 23.84
N LYS A 292 -6.82 -28.00 24.88
CA LYS A 292 -5.75 -27.15 25.46
C LYS A 292 -4.68 -26.82 24.44
N LEU A 293 -4.33 -27.78 23.55
CA LEU A 293 -3.37 -27.52 22.45
C LEU A 293 -3.81 -26.38 21.55
N PHE A 294 -5.11 -26.30 21.24
CA PHE A 294 -5.65 -25.18 20.44
C PHE A 294 -5.58 -23.85 21.21
N VAL A 295 -5.84 -23.85 22.52
CA VAL A 295 -5.76 -22.66 23.36
C VAL A 295 -4.32 -22.17 23.44
N ASP A 296 -3.37 -23.09 23.72
CA ASP A 296 -1.95 -22.75 23.80
C ASP A 296 -1.42 -22.26 22.46
N GLY A 297 -1.75 -22.96 21.36
CA GLY A 297 -1.42 -22.53 20.01
C GLY A 297 -2.00 -21.16 19.64
N ALA A 298 -3.25 -20.88 20.05
CA ALA A 298 -3.89 -19.59 19.85
C ALA A 298 -3.20 -18.47 20.63
N LEU A 299 -2.77 -18.72 21.87
CA LEU A 299 -2.02 -17.77 22.67
C LEU A 299 -0.66 -17.46 22.04
N VAL A 300 0.08 -18.47 21.58
CA VAL A 300 1.37 -18.30 20.90
C VAL A 300 1.18 -17.48 19.62
N THR A 301 0.19 -17.82 18.79
CA THR A 301 -0.16 -17.07 17.59
C THR A 301 -0.48 -15.60 17.92
N LEU A 302 -1.27 -15.37 18.97
CA LEU A 302 -1.67 -14.03 19.42
C LEU A 302 -0.45 -13.20 19.88
N ILE A 303 0.47 -13.82 20.64
CA ILE A 303 1.70 -13.16 21.09
C ILE A 303 2.58 -12.77 19.92
N ILE A 304 2.85 -13.69 18.99
CA ILE A 304 3.66 -13.42 17.79
C ILE A 304 3.04 -12.29 17.00
N MET A 305 1.73 -12.37 16.73
CA MET A 305 0.97 -11.38 15.98
C MET A 305 1.03 -9.99 16.61
N LEU A 306 0.63 -9.86 17.89
CA LEU A 306 0.56 -8.55 18.54
C LEU A 306 1.94 -7.92 18.71
N ALA A 307 2.95 -8.71 19.08
CA ALA A 307 4.31 -8.22 19.23
C ALA A 307 4.90 -7.76 17.90
N SER A 308 4.76 -8.57 16.83
CA SER A 308 5.32 -8.24 15.51
C SER A 308 4.60 -7.09 14.84
N ILE A 309 3.28 -6.98 14.92
CA ILE A 309 2.50 -5.85 14.38
C ILE A 309 2.89 -4.56 15.10
N THR A 310 2.96 -4.59 16.43
CA THR A 310 3.32 -3.40 17.23
C THR A 310 4.75 -2.95 16.91
N ALA A 311 5.71 -3.86 16.98
CA ALA A 311 7.11 -3.56 16.69
C ALA A 311 7.30 -3.14 15.20
N GLY A 312 6.65 -3.82 14.28
CA GLY A 312 6.71 -3.54 12.85
C GLY A 312 6.08 -2.20 12.48
N THR A 313 4.97 -1.82 13.14
CA THR A 313 4.37 -0.49 12.98
C THR A 313 5.33 0.61 13.45
N VAL A 314 5.93 0.45 14.63
CA VAL A 314 6.89 1.42 15.18
C VAL A 314 8.14 1.51 14.29
N LEU A 315 8.71 0.38 13.90
CA LEU A 315 9.89 0.32 13.05
C LEU A 315 9.60 0.91 11.66
N GLY A 316 8.50 0.50 11.02
CA GLY A 316 8.10 1.01 9.70
C GLY A 316 7.82 2.51 9.70
N PHE A 317 7.20 3.04 10.76
CA PHE A 317 7.00 4.46 10.95
C PHE A 317 8.33 5.21 11.16
N GLY A 318 9.25 4.66 11.96
CA GLY A 318 10.59 5.21 12.17
C GLY A 318 11.39 5.29 10.85
N VAL A 319 11.39 4.21 10.07
CA VAL A 319 12.04 4.15 8.75
C VAL A 319 11.40 5.16 7.78
N TYR A 320 10.07 5.30 7.81
CA TYR A 320 9.37 6.30 7.01
C TYR A 320 9.80 7.74 7.37
N LEU A 321 9.91 8.08 8.65
CA LEU A 321 10.39 9.41 9.07
C LEU A 321 11.83 9.67 8.60
N LEU A 322 12.70 8.66 8.62
CA LEU A 322 14.08 8.76 8.11
C LEU A 322 14.12 9.00 6.60
N THR A 323 13.32 8.28 5.83
CA THR A 323 13.27 8.40 4.37
C THR A 323 12.61 9.71 3.93
N ARG A 324 11.64 10.20 4.70
CA ARG A 324 10.96 11.48 4.46
C ARG A 324 11.91 12.68 4.49
N THR A 325 13.05 12.59 5.20
CA THR A 325 14.05 13.68 5.22
C THR A 325 14.71 13.92 3.85
N GLY A 326 14.45 13.09 2.83
CA GLY A 326 14.99 13.25 1.47
C GLY A 326 16.48 12.92 1.32
N ARG A 327 17.12 12.37 2.36
CA ARG A 327 18.52 11.94 2.30
C ARG A 327 18.64 10.74 1.35
N LYS A 328 19.27 10.95 0.18
CA LYS A 328 19.41 9.93 -0.88
C LYS A 328 19.95 8.59 -0.35
N ALA A 329 20.95 8.64 0.54
CA ALA A 329 21.53 7.44 1.15
C ALA A 329 20.50 6.65 1.98
N ALA A 330 19.69 7.31 2.82
CA ALA A 330 18.66 6.66 3.63
C ALA A 330 17.60 5.99 2.76
N VAL A 331 17.15 6.67 1.70
CA VAL A 331 16.17 6.14 0.76
C VAL A 331 16.73 4.92 0.01
N THR A 332 17.97 5.00 -0.49
CA THR A 332 18.61 3.90 -1.24
C THR A 332 18.81 2.67 -0.36
N ILE A 333 19.33 2.84 0.86
CA ILE A 333 19.54 1.74 1.81
C ILE A 333 18.19 1.10 2.18
N THR A 334 17.18 1.89 2.50
CA THR A 334 15.84 1.38 2.84
C THR A 334 15.25 0.57 1.70
N ASN A 335 15.33 1.07 0.47
CA ASN A 335 14.80 0.37 -0.70
C ASN A 335 15.56 -0.94 -0.94
N LEU A 336 16.88 -0.97 -0.75
CA LEU A 336 17.68 -2.19 -0.86
C LEU A 336 17.28 -3.22 0.21
N CYS A 337 17.25 -2.83 1.48
CA CYS A 337 16.81 -3.70 2.58
C CYS A 337 15.41 -4.26 2.36
N LYS A 338 14.48 -3.39 1.95
CA LYS A 338 13.10 -3.79 1.63
C LYS A 338 13.05 -4.80 0.49
N SER A 339 13.80 -4.57 -0.60
CA SER A 339 13.86 -5.48 -1.74
C SER A 339 14.41 -6.86 -1.34
N VAL A 340 15.43 -6.90 -0.49
CA VAL A 340 16.00 -8.16 0.03
C VAL A 340 14.98 -8.90 0.89
N ILE A 341 14.36 -8.23 1.88
CA ILE A 341 13.40 -8.86 2.78
C ILE A 341 12.18 -9.41 2.02
N GLN A 342 11.67 -8.65 1.06
CA GLN A 342 10.49 -9.02 0.27
C GLN A 342 10.77 -10.04 -0.84
N ALA A 343 12.04 -10.30 -1.18
CA ALA A 343 12.41 -11.30 -2.17
C ALA A 343 12.23 -12.74 -1.66
N PHE A 344 12.23 -12.96 -0.34
CA PHE A 344 12.12 -14.29 0.23
C PHE A 344 10.67 -14.63 0.61
N PRO A 345 10.20 -15.86 0.30
CA PRO A 345 9.00 -16.40 0.91
C PRO A 345 9.13 -16.41 2.43
N MET A 346 8.05 -16.16 3.16
CA MET A 346 8.09 -16.03 4.63
C MET A 346 8.67 -17.26 5.32
N VAL A 347 8.35 -18.47 4.85
CA VAL A 347 8.91 -19.73 5.38
C VAL A 347 10.44 -19.72 5.28
N VAL A 348 10.98 -19.41 4.10
CA VAL A 348 12.43 -19.40 3.84
C VAL A 348 13.12 -18.32 4.70
N LEU A 349 12.52 -17.14 4.81
CA LEU A 349 13.04 -16.07 5.67
C LEU A 349 13.15 -16.53 7.13
N LEU A 350 12.09 -17.16 7.67
CA LEU A 350 12.09 -17.66 9.04
C LEU A 350 13.15 -18.77 9.25
N MET A 351 13.28 -19.68 8.29
CA MET A 351 14.29 -20.74 8.34
C MET A 351 15.72 -20.17 8.32
N ILE A 352 16.00 -19.20 7.43
CA ILE A 352 17.30 -18.51 7.39
C ILE A 352 17.57 -17.79 8.74
N LEU A 353 16.58 -17.08 9.27
CA LEU A 353 16.75 -16.39 10.55
C LEU A 353 17.01 -17.38 11.68
N TYR A 354 16.28 -18.49 11.74
CA TYR A 354 16.38 -19.45 12.85
C TYR A 354 17.63 -20.32 12.75
N TYR A 355 17.88 -20.94 11.59
CA TYR A 355 18.95 -21.92 11.45
C TYR A 355 20.33 -21.32 11.07
N VAL A 356 20.36 -20.07 10.56
CA VAL A 356 21.61 -19.45 10.09
C VAL A 356 21.96 -18.22 10.92
N VAL A 357 21.05 -17.22 10.96
CA VAL A 357 21.38 -15.91 11.58
C VAL A 357 21.42 -16.01 13.10
N PHE A 358 20.42 -16.66 13.70
CA PHE A 358 20.25 -16.76 15.16
C PHE A 358 20.57 -18.16 15.71
N ALA A 359 21.17 -19.07 14.95
CA ALA A 359 21.49 -20.44 15.36
C ALA A 359 22.19 -20.51 16.73
N HIS A 360 23.16 -19.64 16.98
CA HIS A 360 23.96 -19.62 18.22
C HIS A 360 23.56 -18.52 19.21
N SER A 361 22.40 -17.84 19.00
CA SER A 361 22.03 -16.67 19.80
C SER A 361 21.31 -16.99 21.12
N GLY A 362 20.88 -18.23 21.33
CA GLY A 362 20.03 -18.63 22.46
C GLY A 362 18.60 -18.05 22.40
N LEU A 363 18.20 -17.39 21.30
CA LEU A 363 16.84 -16.87 21.13
C LEU A 363 15.84 -18.01 20.92
N SER A 364 14.68 -17.91 21.55
CA SER A 364 13.59 -18.87 21.34
C SER A 364 13.02 -18.74 19.92
N SER A 365 12.50 -19.84 19.37
CA SER A 365 11.84 -19.87 18.06
C SER A 365 10.69 -18.85 17.96
N VAL A 366 9.97 -18.59 19.06
CA VAL A 366 8.94 -17.54 19.13
C VAL A 366 9.55 -16.14 18.95
N ALA A 367 10.70 -15.87 19.61
CA ALA A 367 11.38 -14.59 19.47
C ALA A 367 11.89 -14.36 18.03
N VAL A 368 12.47 -15.39 17.41
CA VAL A 368 12.90 -15.33 16.01
C VAL A 368 11.71 -15.10 15.07
N SER A 369 10.56 -15.76 15.33
CA SER A 369 9.31 -15.52 14.59
C SER A 369 8.89 -14.05 14.69
N ILE A 370 8.87 -13.48 15.89
CA ILE A 370 8.52 -12.07 16.10
C ILE A 370 9.45 -11.16 15.30
N ILE A 371 10.76 -11.41 15.29
CA ILE A 371 11.73 -10.62 14.52
C ILE A 371 11.43 -10.70 13.01
N GLY A 372 11.28 -11.91 12.46
CA GLY A 372 11.01 -12.10 11.04
C GLY A 372 9.72 -11.41 10.60
N PHE A 373 8.65 -11.60 11.35
CA PHE A 373 7.37 -10.95 11.10
C PHE A 373 7.42 -9.43 11.32
N THR A 374 8.19 -8.93 12.28
CA THR A 374 8.41 -7.49 12.47
C THR A 374 9.05 -6.84 11.25
N LEU A 375 10.07 -7.48 10.67
CA LEU A 375 10.77 -6.97 9.49
C LEU A 375 9.84 -6.89 8.27
N THR A 376 9.05 -7.92 8.01
CA THR A 376 8.11 -7.94 6.88
C THR A 376 6.99 -6.91 7.07
N PHE A 377 6.41 -6.83 8.28
CA PHE A 377 5.36 -5.86 8.58
C PHE A 377 5.88 -4.41 8.53
N ALA A 378 7.12 -4.14 8.97
CA ALA A 378 7.74 -2.82 8.86
C ALA A 378 7.90 -2.38 7.40
N CYS A 379 8.25 -3.30 6.49
CA CYS A 379 8.33 -3.02 5.06
C CYS A 379 6.95 -2.65 4.47
N ALA A 380 5.90 -3.36 4.87
CA ALA A 380 4.53 -3.07 4.45
C ALA A 380 4.05 -1.72 5.00
N MET A 381 4.25 -1.46 6.31
CA MET A 381 3.87 -0.21 6.97
C MET A 381 4.55 1.01 6.34
N HIS A 382 5.86 0.91 6.05
CA HIS A 382 6.59 1.96 5.32
C HIS A 382 5.95 2.26 3.96
N GLY A 383 5.58 1.22 3.21
CA GLY A 383 4.89 1.38 1.91
C GLY A 383 3.52 2.06 2.04
N MET A 384 2.72 1.65 3.03
CA MET A 384 1.40 2.21 3.30
C MET A 384 1.46 3.69 3.68
N LEU A 385 2.43 4.08 4.51
CA LEU A 385 2.62 5.49 4.90
C LEU A 385 2.99 6.37 3.70
N ILE A 386 3.91 5.91 2.83
CA ILE A 386 4.25 6.64 1.59
C ILE A 386 3.02 6.78 0.69
N SER A 387 2.26 5.71 0.51
CA SER A 387 1.05 5.74 -0.33
C SER A 387 -0.02 6.66 0.25
N GLY A 388 -0.21 6.62 1.57
CA GLY A 388 -1.13 7.51 2.27
C GLY A 388 -0.75 8.98 2.19
N GLU A 389 0.55 9.31 2.32
CA GLU A 389 1.03 10.70 2.16
C GLU A 389 0.86 11.19 0.72
N ARG A 390 1.16 10.35 -0.28
CA ARG A 390 0.98 10.70 -1.70
C ARG A 390 -0.47 10.91 -2.13
N ALA A 391 -1.42 10.33 -1.39
CA ALA A 391 -2.84 10.52 -1.65
C ALA A 391 -3.36 11.88 -1.18
N ILE A 392 -2.56 12.63 -0.39
CA ILE A 392 -2.92 13.95 0.09
C ILE A 392 -2.52 15.00 -0.94
N ASP A 393 -3.43 15.93 -1.20
CA ASP A 393 -3.17 17.09 -2.05
C ASP A 393 -1.95 17.87 -1.51
N PRO A 394 -0.91 18.13 -2.34
CA PRO A 394 0.25 18.93 -1.96
C PRO A 394 -0.11 20.32 -1.38
N GLY A 395 -1.23 20.88 -1.80
CA GLY A 395 -1.77 22.15 -1.28
C GLY A 395 -2.03 22.14 0.22
N GLN A 396 -2.29 20.95 0.83
CA GLN A 396 -2.45 20.85 2.29
C GLN A 396 -1.15 21.16 3.04
N ALA A 397 -0.02 20.71 2.51
CA ALA A 397 1.30 21.02 3.06
C ALA A 397 1.67 22.49 2.82
N GLU A 398 1.41 23.02 1.61
CA GLU A 398 1.63 24.43 1.27
C GLU A 398 0.82 25.35 2.18
N ALA A 399 -0.45 25.03 2.43
CA ALA A 399 -1.30 25.77 3.38
C ALA A 399 -0.71 25.81 4.80
N ALA A 400 -0.26 24.65 5.30
CA ALA A 400 0.37 24.63 6.61
C ALA A 400 1.65 25.47 6.65
N TYR A 401 2.48 25.37 5.63
CA TYR A 401 3.70 26.18 5.55
C TYR A 401 3.40 27.67 5.45
N SER A 402 2.43 28.08 4.63
CA SER A 402 2.06 29.50 4.47
C SER A 402 1.54 30.13 5.76
N LEU A 403 0.95 29.33 6.67
CA LEU A 403 0.49 29.78 7.99
C LEU A 403 1.59 29.80 9.04
N GLY A 404 2.85 29.44 8.67
CA GLY A 404 3.98 29.48 9.57
C GLY A 404 4.26 28.17 10.32
N TYR A 405 3.71 27.04 9.89
CA TYR A 405 4.09 25.76 10.48
C TYR A 405 5.42 25.26 9.92
N GLY A 406 6.28 24.75 10.80
CA GLY A 406 7.48 24.01 10.38
C GLY A 406 7.12 22.61 9.89
N THR A 407 8.02 21.97 9.14
CA THR A 407 7.81 20.69 8.45
C THR A 407 7.27 19.57 9.37
N SER A 408 7.82 19.45 10.59
CA SER A 408 7.38 18.42 11.54
C SER A 408 5.97 18.69 12.10
N LYS A 409 5.68 19.92 12.51
CA LYS A 409 4.35 20.29 13.01
C LYS A 409 3.30 20.18 11.90
N ALA A 410 3.60 20.60 10.68
CA ALA A 410 2.72 20.47 9.52
C ALA A 410 2.39 19.00 9.26
N PHE A 411 3.38 18.11 9.31
CA PHE A 411 3.19 16.69 9.12
C PHE A 411 2.27 16.07 10.18
N PHE A 412 2.61 16.20 11.46
CA PHE A 412 1.86 15.53 12.53
C PHE A 412 0.46 16.13 12.74
N ARG A 413 0.28 17.43 12.50
CA ARG A 413 -0.98 18.13 12.75
C ARG A 413 -1.97 18.03 11.60
N PHE A 414 -1.49 18.05 10.35
CA PHE A 414 -2.35 18.16 9.17
C PHE A 414 -2.21 16.99 8.19
N ILE A 415 -0.97 16.56 7.87
CA ILE A 415 -0.77 15.55 6.83
C ILE A 415 -1.06 14.14 7.35
N LEU A 416 -0.45 13.75 8.49
CA LEU A 416 -0.61 12.39 9.04
C LEU A 416 -2.06 12.04 9.39
N PRO A 417 -2.89 12.91 10.01
CA PRO A 417 -4.29 12.57 10.26
C PRO A 417 -5.11 12.35 9.00
N GLN A 418 -4.84 13.10 7.94
CA GLN A 418 -5.49 12.93 6.64
C GLN A 418 -4.99 11.68 5.93
N SER A 419 -3.66 11.44 5.91
CA SER A 419 -3.09 10.24 5.29
C SER A 419 -3.52 8.96 6.00
N ALA A 420 -3.79 9.01 7.30
CA ALA A 420 -4.26 7.86 8.07
C ALA A 420 -5.59 7.29 7.51
N VAL A 421 -6.50 8.14 7.09
CA VAL A 421 -7.77 7.70 6.48
C VAL A 421 -7.53 6.90 5.19
N HIS A 422 -6.48 7.25 4.44
CA HIS A 422 -6.14 6.59 3.18
C HIS A 422 -5.37 5.27 3.37
N PHE A 423 -4.48 5.17 4.37
CA PHE A 423 -3.72 3.93 4.55
C PHE A 423 -4.37 2.94 5.54
N LEU A 424 -5.29 3.35 6.40
CA LEU A 424 -5.94 2.47 7.39
C LEU A 424 -6.64 1.24 6.79
N PRO A 425 -7.33 1.32 5.64
CA PRO A 425 -7.89 0.12 5.00
C PRO A 425 -6.81 -0.91 4.61
N ALA A 426 -5.70 -0.45 4.02
CA ALA A 426 -4.58 -1.31 3.67
C ALA A 426 -3.90 -1.89 4.93
N TYR A 427 -3.82 -1.12 6.02
CA TYR A 427 -3.33 -1.59 7.31
C TYR A 427 -4.23 -2.68 7.90
N GLU A 428 -5.57 -2.54 7.82
CA GLU A 428 -6.53 -3.58 8.24
C GLU A 428 -6.28 -4.89 7.48
N ASP A 429 -6.16 -4.82 6.16
CA ASP A 429 -5.93 -5.99 5.32
C ASP A 429 -4.58 -6.64 5.59
N GLU A 430 -3.53 -5.84 5.77
CA GLU A 430 -2.19 -6.35 6.10
C GLU A 430 -2.14 -7.05 7.45
N VAL A 431 -2.81 -6.51 8.48
CA VAL A 431 -2.93 -7.16 9.79
C VAL A 431 -3.63 -8.52 9.66
N ILE A 432 -4.70 -8.61 8.88
CA ILE A 432 -5.42 -9.87 8.66
C ILE A 432 -4.56 -10.88 7.90
N ASN A 433 -3.80 -10.42 6.90
CA ASN A 433 -2.87 -11.27 6.16
C ASN A 433 -1.74 -11.77 7.07
N HIS A 434 -1.25 -10.91 7.95
CA HIS A 434 -0.22 -11.22 8.93
C HIS A 434 -0.66 -12.31 9.91
N ILE A 435 -1.93 -12.28 10.40
CA ILE A 435 -2.51 -13.35 11.22
C ILE A 435 -2.43 -14.69 10.48
N LYS A 436 -2.84 -14.74 9.22
CA LYS A 436 -2.81 -15.97 8.42
C LYS A 436 -1.39 -16.43 8.12
N ALA A 437 -0.46 -15.49 7.92
CA ALA A 437 0.93 -15.80 7.64
C ALA A 437 1.64 -16.48 8.82
N THR A 438 1.14 -16.33 10.07
CA THR A 438 1.73 -17.03 11.22
C THR A 438 1.64 -18.56 11.12
N ALA A 439 0.76 -19.12 10.28
CA ALA A 439 0.64 -20.56 10.05
C ALA A 439 1.95 -21.25 9.62
N VAL A 440 2.97 -20.48 9.20
CA VAL A 440 4.26 -21.04 8.77
C VAL A 440 5.29 -21.19 9.89
N VAL A 441 5.01 -20.72 11.12
CA VAL A 441 5.99 -20.78 12.21
C VAL A 441 6.29 -22.20 12.69
N GLY A 442 5.41 -23.15 12.35
CA GLY A 442 5.62 -24.58 12.64
C GLY A 442 6.91 -25.15 12.02
N TYR A 443 7.44 -24.53 10.94
CA TYR A 443 8.71 -24.93 10.31
C TYR A 443 9.95 -24.60 11.16
N ILE A 444 9.83 -23.74 12.17
CA ILE A 444 10.91 -23.39 13.10
C ILE A 444 10.57 -23.75 14.54
N SER A 445 9.89 -24.89 14.73
CA SER A 445 9.61 -25.47 16.05
C SER A 445 8.65 -24.65 16.93
N VAL A 446 7.76 -23.88 16.36
CA VAL A 446 6.72 -23.17 17.11
C VAL A 446 5.39 -23.93 16.99
N VAL A 447 4.79 -24.27 18.13
CA VAL A 447 3.45 -24.87 18.15
C VAL A 447 2.42 -23.75 18.16
N ASP A 448 1.99 -23.36 16.96
CA ASP A 448 0.89 -22.42 16.72
C ASP A 448 -0.45 -23.15 16.57
N ILE A 449 -1.50 -22.42 16.21
CA ILE A 449 -2.84 -23.00 15.96
C ILE A 449 -2.78 -24.08 14.87
N THR A 450 -2.02 -23.87 13.79
CA THR A 450 -1.92 -24.78 12.67
C THR A 450 -1.21 -26.07 13.08
N LYS A 451 -0.05 -25.93 13.73
CA LYS A 451 0.71 -27.08 14.24
C LYS A 451 -0.08 -27.86 15.30
N ALA A 452 -0.83 -27.18 16.17
CA ALA A 452 -1.75 -27.85 17.12
C ALA A 452 -2.81 -28.69 16.39
N GLY A 453 -3.40 -28.15 15.32
CA GLY A 453 -4.31 -28.90 14.46
C GLY A 453 -3.65 -30.12 13.80
N ASP A 454 -2.41 -29.97 13.33
CA ASP A 454 -1.62 -31.05 12.71
C ASP A 454 -1.30 -32.16 13.71
N ILE A 455 -0.90 -31.81 14.95
CA ILE A 455 -0.64 -32.76 16.04
C ILE A 455 -1.91 -33.59 16.33
N ILE A 456 -3.07 -32.93 16.50
CA ILE A 456 -4.33 -33.62 16.79
C ILE A 456 -4.75 -34.49 15.59
N ARG A 457 -4.63 -33.96 14.38
CA ARG A 457 -4.90 -34.71 13.13
C ARG A 457 -4.01 -35.95 13.04
N GLY A 458 -2.72 -35.81 13.32
CA GLY A 458 -1.76 -36.90 13.37
C GLY A 458 -2.13 -37.99 14.36
N ARG A 459 -2.70 -37.62 15.51
CA ARG A 459 -3.09 -38.53 16.58
C ARG A 459 -4.43 -39.22 16.34
N THR A 460 -5.38 -38.51 15.78
CA THR A 460 -6.78 -38.99 15.61
C THR A 460 -7.08 -39.57 14.23
N TYR A 461 -6.21 -39.30 13.27
CA TYR A 461 -6.40 -39.59 11.85
C TYR A 461 -7.73 -39.04 11.29
N ASP A 462 -8.20 -37.96 11.90
CA ASP A 462 -9.41 -37.23 11.49
C ASP A 462 -8.99 -35.87 10.94
N ALA A 463 -9.20 -35.66 9.63
CA ALA A 463 -8.81 -34.40 8.97
C ALA A 463 -9.83 -33.27 9.18
N ILE A 464 -11.14 -33.63 9.26
CA ILE A 464 -12.21 -32.65 9.13
C ILE A 464 -12.31 -31.78 10.38
N MET A 465 -12.36 -32.40 11.57
CA MET A 465 -12.59 -31.68 12.82
C MET A 465 -11.43 -30.75 13.20
N PRO A 466 -10.14 -31.18 13.17
CA PRO A 466 -9.02 -30.27 13.46
C PRO A 466 -8.91 -29.13 12.46
N LEU A 467 -9.08 -29.39 11.15
CA LEU A 467 -9.03 -28.33 10.14
C LEU A 467 -10.18 -27.33 10.28
N ALA A 468 -11.40 -27.81 10.61
CA ALA A 468 -12.52 -26.93 10.92
C ALA A 468 -12.24 -26.05 12.13
N ALA A 469 -11.67 -26.62 13.20
CA ALA A 469 -11.30 -25.87 14.40
C ALA A 469 -10.25 -24.79 14.09
N VAL A 470 -9.15 -25.14 13.42
CA VAL A 470 -8.13 -24.19 12.96
C VAL A 470 -8.76 -23.06 12.16
N SER A 471 -9.61 -23.40 11.17
CA SER A 471 -10.28 -22.42 10.33
C SER A 471 -11.19 -21.49 11.12
N VAL A 472 -11.97 -22.02 12.06
CA VAL A 472 -12.86 -21.22 12.92
C VAL A 472 -12.07 -20.29 13.82
N ILE A 473 -10.97 -20.78 14.44
CA ILE A 473 -10.14 -19.96 15.34
C ILE A 473 -9.50 -18.81 14.58
N TYR A 474 -8.89 -19.05 13.41
CA TYR A 474 -8.32 -17.98 12.57
C TYR A 474 -9.39 -17.00 12.09
N ALA A 475 -10.59 -17.48 11.72
CA ALA A 475 -11.69 -16.61 11.33
C ALA A 475 -12.15 -15.71 12.48
N LEU A 476 -12.29 -16.25 13.68
CA LEU A 476 -12.67 -15.49 14.89
C LEU A 476 -11.60 -14.46 15.25
N MET A 477 -10.32 -14.83 15.26
CA MET A 477 -9.21 -13.91 15.52
C MET A 477 -9.21 -12.77 14.49
N SER A 478 -9.38 -13.08 13.20
CA SER A 478 -9.44 -12.09 12.12
C SER A 478 -10.64 -11.15 12.27
N LEU A 479 -11.82 -11.67 12.62
CA LEU A 479 -13.03 -10.88 12.83
C LEU A 479 -12.88 -9.93 14.04
N VAL A 480 -12.36 -10.42 15.15
CA VAL A 480 -12.11 -9.61 16.36
C VAL A 480 -11.12 -8.49 16.04
N MET A 481 -9.99 -8.82 15.38
CA MET A 481 -8.97 -7.84 15.03
C MET A 481 -9.50 -6.78 14.06
N ARG A 482 -10.29 -7.20 13.08
CA ARG A 482 -11.00 -6.29 12.16
C ARG A 482 -11.88 -5.31 12.90
N GLN A 483 -12.64 -5.75 13.89
CA GLN A 483 -13.50 -4.88 14.69
C GLN A 483 -12.68 -3.90 15.54
N VAL A 484 -11.57 -4.35 16.14
CA VAL A 484 -10.67 -3.51 16.93
C VAL A 484 -10.07 -2.40 16.06
N ILE A 485 -9.53 -2.75 14.88
CA ILE A 485 -8.93 -1.77 13.96
C ILE A 485 -9.99 -0.78 13.48
N ARG A 486 -11.18 -1.24 13.10
CA ARG A 486 -12.28 -0.36 12.65
C ARG A 486 -12.77 0.55 13.78
N ALA A 487 -12.80 0.07 15.02
CA ALA A 487 -13.14 0.91 16.16
C ALA A 487 -12.09 2.01 16.40
N ALA A 488 -10.80 1.67 16.24
CA ALA A 488 -9.72 2.65 16.28
C ALA A 488 -9.77 3.62 15.10
N ALA A 489 -10.01 3.12 13.88
CA ALA A 489 -10.14 3.92 12.67
C ALA A 489 -11.27 4.96 12.76
N ARG A 490 -12.43 4.59 13.33
CA ARG A 490 -13.56 5.51 13.54
C ARG A 490 -13.19 6.68 14.45
N ARG A 491 -12.20 6.53 15.33
CA ARG A 491 -11.72 7.64 16.19
C ARG A 491 -10.79 8.59 15.44
N VAL A 492 -10.13 8.10 14.40
CA VAL A 492 -9.23 8.89 13.56
C VAL A 492 -10.01 9.56 12.43
N ASP A 493 -11.05 8.92 11.90
CA ASP A 493 -11.90 9.47 10.85
C ASP A 493 -12.72 10.64 11.37
N THR A 494 -12.32 11.83 10.94
CA THR A 494 -12.92 13.10 11.34
C THR A 494 -14.33 13.30 10.76
N LYS A 495 -14.68 12.62 9.67
CA LYS A 495 -16.03 12.69 9.06
C LYS A 495 -17.13 12.13 9.98
N ASN A 496 -16.76 11.26 10.92
CA ASN A 496 -17.66 10.65 11.90
C ASN A 496 -17.62 11.32 13.28
N ARG A 497 -16.87 12.42 13.45
CA ARG A 497 -16.88 13.18 14.70
C ARG A 497 -18.17 13.96 14.81
N THR A 498 -19.01 13.59 15.73
CA THR A 498 -20.29 14.29 16.04
C THR A 498 -20.08 15.67 16.66
N GLU A 499 -18.92 15.95 17.27
CA GLU A 499 -18.51 17.25 17.81
C GLU A 499 -17.01 17.46 17.60
N ALA A 500 -16.62 18.63 17.12
CA ALA A 500 -15.23 19.03 17.06
C ALA A 500 -14.65 19.11 18.49
N VAL A 501 -13.68 18.25 18.79
CA VAL A 501 -13.09 18.13 20.15
C VAL A 501 -12.55 19.47 20.65
N ILE A 502 -12.09 20.33 19.72
CA ILE A 502 -11.57 21.66 20.03
C ILE A 502 -12.69 22.63 20.41
N LEU A 503 -13.92 22.37 20.00
CA LEU A 503 -15.06 23.26 20.24
C LEU A 503 -15.85 22.91 21.50
N LYS A 504 -15.52 21.82 22.19
CA LYS A 504 -16.16 21.43 23.47
C LYS A 504 -15.94 22.50 24.55
N GLY A 505 -17.01 23.09 24.99
CA GLY A 505 -17.00 24.09 26.08
C GLY A 505 -16.58 25.50 25.65
N LEU A 506 -16.58 25.82 24.35
CA LEU A 506 -16.50 27.18 23.84
C LEU A 506 -17.90 27.81 23.77
N GLU A 507 -18.04 29.00 24.31
CA GLU A 507 -19.22 29.83 24.04
C GLU A 507 -19.02 30.46 22.65
N ILE A 508 -19.73 29.92 21.64
CA ILE A 508 -19.82 30.53 20.31
C ILE A 508 -20.87 31.67 20.44
N SER A 509 -20.46 32.74 21.07
CA SER A 509 -21.27 33.95 21.12
C SER A 509 -20.72 34.96 20.11
N CYS A 510 -21.57 35.52 19.28
CA CYS A 510 -21.22 36.71 18.52
C CYS A 510 -21.27 37.90 19.48
N PRO A 511 -20.16 38.44 20.00
CA PRO A 511 -20.25 39.69 20.77
C PRO A 511 -20.72 40.80 19.83
N PRO A 512 -21.67 41.65 20.28
CA PRO A 512 -22.05 42.82 19.51
C PRO A 512 -20.85 43.79 19.44
N GLY A 513 -20.31 43.93 18.26
CA GLY A 513 -19.50 45.01 17.79
C GLY A 513 -18.46 45.64 18.75
N ASN A 514 -17.27 45.20 18.72
CA ASN A 514 -16.07 46.04 18.71
C ASN A 514 -15.11 45.46 17.70
N ILE A 515 -15.16 45.98 16.49
CA ILE A 515 -14.10 45.84 15.51
C ILE A 515 -12.88 46.46 16.17
N CYS A 516 -11.93 45.66 16.62
CA CYS A 516 -10.56 46.11 16.80
C CYS A 516 -10.00 46.50 15.44
N THR A 517 -10.41 47.64 14.96
CA THR A 517 -9.62 48.40 14.01
C THR A 517 -8.36 48.74 14.81
N ALA A 518 -7.27 48.00 14.59
CA ALA A 518 -5.96 48.56 14.78
C ALA A 518 -5.83 49.65 13.71
N GLY A 519 -6.57 50.71 13.91
CA GLY A 519 -6.40 51.99 13.24
C GLY A 519 -5.10 52.56 13.74
N THR A 520 -4.01 52.19 13.10
CA THR A 520 -2.83 53.05 13.11
C THR A 520 -3.29 54.36 12.50
N ASN A 521 -3.26 55.44 13.33
CA ASN A 521 -3.39 56.83 12.88
C ASN A 521 -2.39 57.02 11.71
N ARG A 522 -2.89 56.94 10.47
CA ARG A 522 -2.12 57.22 9.27
C ARG A 522 -2.18 58.72 9.01
N SER A 523 -1.12 59.45 9.40
CA SER A 523 -0.91 60.81 8.99
C SER A 523 -0.59 60.85 7.50
N GLU A 524 -1.35 61.69 6.80
CA GLU A 524 -1.10 62.02 5.40
C GLU A 524 0.27 62.66 5.18
N SER A 525 0.87 62.35 4.04
CA SER A 525 1.97 63.01 3.35
C SER A 525 3.36 63.17 4.05
N GLY A 526 4.33 62.46 3.51
CA GLY A 526 5.77 62.69 3.74
C GLY A 526 6.61 61.85 2.82
N LYS A 527 7.53 62.44 2.10
CA LYS A 527 8.46 61.90 1.08
C LYS A 527 9.48 60.86 1.60
N ASP A 528 9.34 60.32 2.80
CA ASP A 528 10.28 59.34 3.40
C ASP A 528 9.56 58.06 3.89
N ARG A 529 8.61 57.49 3.11
CA ARG A 529 8.03 56.19 3.45
C ARG A 529 9.02 55.07 3.13
N LYS A 530 9.41 54.29 4.14
CA LYS A 530 10.13 53.03 3.90
C LYS A 530 9.19 51.97 3.31
N PRO A 531 9.65 51.23 2.30
CA PRO A 531 8.83 50.12 1.78
C PRO A 531 8.66 49.03 2.83
N ILE A 532 7.47 48.45 2.91
CA ILE A 532 7.18 47.27 3.74
C ILE A 532 7.84 46.03 3.16
N LEU A 533 7.87 45.92 1.82
CA LEU A 533 8.61 44.91 1.07
C LEU A 533 9.51 45.64 0.03
N ASP A 534 10.81 45.35 0.06
CA ASP A 534 11.80 45.80 -0.92
C ASP A 534 12.44 44.56 -1.58
N ILE A 535 12.24 44.43 -2.87
CA ILE A 535 12.66 43.30 -3.68
C ILE A 535 13.76 43.78 -4.62
N ARG A 536 14.92 43.13 -4.58
CA ARG A 536 16.09 43.53 -5.35
C ARG A 536 16.65 42.37 -6.15
N HIS A 537 16.65 42.48 -7.48
CA HIS A 537 17.23 41.51 -8.42
C HIS A 537 16.82 40.07 -8.17
N LEU A 538 15.54 39.86 -7.86
CA LEU A 538 14.98 38.54 -7.54
C LEU A 538 15.01 37.61 -8.75
N LYS A 539 15.69 36.47 -8.60
CA LYS A 539 15.76 35.41 -9.60
C LYS A 539 15.25 34.08 -9.05
N LYS A 540 14.47 33.36 -9.84
CA LYS A 540 14.07 31.99 -9.51
C LYS A 540 14.22 31.07 -10.70
N GLN A 541 14.94 29.96 -10.49
CA GLN A 541 15.16 28.90 -11.44
C GLN A 541 14.70 27.57 -10.82
N PHE A 542 14.03 26.73 -11.61
CA PHE A 542 13.72 25.33 -11.27
C PHE A 542 14.48 24.44 -12.25
N GLU A 543 15.33 23.58 -11.72
CA GLU A 543 16.22 22.72 -12.53
C GLU A 543 16.97 23.52 -13.62
N THR A 544 16.55 23.42 -14.88
CA THR A 544 17.15 24.12 -16.03
C THR A 544 16.34 25.33 -16.50
N SER A 545 15.11 25.53 -15.99
CA SER A 545 14.19 26.56 -16.47
C SER A 545 14.22 27.79 -15.57
N VAL A 546 14.56 28.97 -16.15
CA VAL A 546 14.50 30.26 -15.45
C VAL A 546 13.08 30.80 -15.54
N ILE A 547 12.39 30.93 -14.39
CA ILE A 547 11.02 31.44 -14.31
C ILE A 547 10.98 32.93 -13.98
N LEU A 548 11.83 33.36 -13.04
CA LEU A 548 12.05 34.79 -12.78
C LEU A 548 13.51 35.11 -13.11
N SER A 549 13.71 36.08 -14.00
CA SER A 549 15.03 36.44 -14.51
C SER A 549 15.71 37.56 -13.67
N ASP A 550 14.98 38.64 -13.45
CA ASP A 550 15.39 39.81 -12.65
C ASP A 550 14.13 40.61 -12.28
N VAL A 551 13.69 40.53 -11.02
CA VAL A 551 12.52 41.27 -10.54
C VAL A 551 12.96 42.18 -9.41
N SER A 552 12.75 43.50 -9.61
CA SER A 552 12.97 44.52 -8.58
C SER A 552 11.73 45.36 -8.40
N ALA A 553 11.28 45.54 -7.14
CA ALA A 553 10.05 46.30 -6.85
C ALA A 553 10.04 46.73 -5.36
N GLU A 554 9.42 47.86 -5.09
CA GLU A 554 9.14 48.36 -3.74
C GLU A 554 7.62 48.35 -3.50
N ILE A 555 7.19 47.80 -2.38
CA ILE A 555 5.77 47.73 -1.95
C ILE A 555 5.64 48.53 -0.65
N TYR A 556 4.75 49.48 -0.65
CA TYR A 556 4.53 50.36 0.52
C TYR A 556 3.27 49.97 1.27
N ASP A 557 3.20 50.28 2.53
CA ASP A 557 2.01 50.07 3.35
C ASP A 557 0.77 50.71 2.75
N GLY A 558 -0.34 49.95 2.65
CA GLY A 558 -1.58 50.36 2.00
C GLY A 558 -1.58 50.26 0.47
N ASN A 559 -0.53 49.72 -0.15
CA ASN A 559 -0.56 49.42 -1.57
C ASN A 559 -1.47 48.21 -1.85
N VAL A 560 -2.33 48.36 -2.85
CA VAL A 560 -3.07 47.26 -3.47
C VAL A 560 -2.51 47.06 -4.88
N ILE A 561 -1.60 46.10 -5.00
CA ILE A 561 -0.88 45.85 -6.25
C ILE A 561 -1.55 44.69 -6.98
N ALA A 562 -1.93 44.93 -8.23
CA ALA A 562 -2.36 43.86 -9.11
C ALA A 562 -1.19 43.39 -10.00
N VAL A 563 -0.95 42.09 -10.05
CA VAL A 563 0.07 41.45 -10.93
C VAL A 563 -0.66 40.78 -12.08
N ILE A 564 -0.51 41.33 -13.28
CA ILE A 564 -1.16 40.84 -14.50
C ILE A 564 -0.12 40.41 -15.56
N GLY A 565 -0.54 39.66 -16.56
CA GLY A 565 0.31 39.25 -17.69
C GLY A 565 -0.08 37.85 -18.21
N PRO A 566 0.54 37.36 -19.28
CA PRO A 566 0.25 36.04 -19.88
C PRO A 566 0.45 34.88 -18.90
N SER A 567 -0.19 33.73 -19.16
CA SER A 567 0.02 32.51 -18.36
C SER A 567 1.47 32.01 -18.50
N GLY A 568 2.05 31.52 -17.41
CA GLY A 568 3.41 31.00 -17.42
C GLY A 568 4.54 32.04 -17.25
N THR A 569 4.24 33.33 -17.11
CA THR A 569 5.25 34.38 -16.95
C THR A 569 5.86 34.52 -15.56
N GLY A 570 5.49 33.65 -14.62
CA GLY A 570 6.08 33.59 -13.27
C GLY A 570 5.33 34.37 -12.19
N LYS A 571 4.11 34.88 -12.45
CA LYS A 571 3.29 35.65 -11.47
C LYS A 571 3.11 34.95 -10.13
N SER A 572 2.59 33.73 -10.13
CA SER A 572 2.40 32.92 -8.90
C SER A 572 3.74 32.56 -8.25
N THR A 573 4.79 32.35 -9.05
CA THR A 573 6.15 32.10 -8.51
C THR A 573 6.68 33.33 -7.79
N PHE A 574 6.43 34.52 -8.34
CA PHE A 574 6.82 35.80 -7.73
C PHE A 574 6.20 35.97 -6.35
N ILE A 575 4.87 35.89 -6.24
CA ILE A 575 4.22 36.06 -4.93
C ILE A 575 4.58 34.94 -3.93
N ARG A 576 4.82 33.69 -4.39
CA ARG A 576 5.31 32.59 -3.55
C ARG A 576 6.75 32.81 -3.08
N CYS A 577 7.55 33.64 -3.74
CA CYS A 577 8.87 34.06 -3.24
C CYS A 577 8.75 35.10 -2.13
N LEU A 578 7.71 35.97 -2.15
CA LEU A 578 7.54 37.02 -1.15
C LEU A 578 7.26 36.47 0.27
N ASN A 579 6.65 35.29 0.38
CA ASN A 579 6.44 34.60 1.67
C ASN A 579 7.38 33.39 1.88
N LEU A 580 8.43 33.29 1.05
CA LEU A 580 9.42 32.20 1.08
C LEU A 580 8.80 30.77 1.00
N LEU A 581 7.63 30.61 0.37
CA LEU A 581 7.16 29.27 -0.05
C LEU A 581 8.07 28.72 -1.13
N ASN A 582 8.52 29.58 -2.04
CA ASN A 582 9.58 29.30 -2.98
C ASN A 582 10.82 30.12 -2.58
N THR A 583 11.89 29.48 -2.14
CA THR A 583 13.15 30.16 -1.87
C THR A 583 13.74 30.68 -3.18
N PRO A 584 14.08 31.96 -3.31
CA PRO A 584 14.76 32.52 -4.48
C PRO A 584 16.08 31.81 -4.78
N THR A 585 16.48 31.79 -6.05
CA THR A 585 17.81 31.28 -6.45
C THR A 585 18.89 32.28 -6.18
N SER A 586 18.59 33.57 -6.40
CA SER A 586 19.44 34.74 -6.05
C SER A 586 18.59 36.01 -5.93
N GLY A 587 19.17 37.10 -5.47
CA GLY A 587 18.48 38.34 -5.16
C GLY A 587 18.10 38.45 -3.70
N GLN A 588 17.64 39.64 -3.30
CA GLN A 588 17.34 39.96 -1.90
C GLN A 588 15.89 40.43 -1.75
N ILE A 589 15.24 40.03 -0.68
CA ILE A 589 13.92 40.52 -0.27
C ILE A 589 14.05 41.04 1.15
N PHE A 590 13.63 42.28 1.39
CA PHE A 590 13.56 42.88 2.71
C PHE A 590 12.12 43.05 3.14
N LEU A 591 11.79 42.69 4.36
CA LEU A 591 10.49 42.90 5.00
C LEU A 591 10.70 43.79 6.23
N ASP A 592 10.06 44.93 6.27
CA ASP A 592 10.30 45.98 7.30
C ASP A 592 11.79 46.39 7.44
N GLY A 593 12.58 46.31 6.37
CA GLY A 593 14.01 46.57 6.37
C GLY A 593 14.91 45.44 6.83
N GLU A 594 14.36 44.29 7.22
CA GLU A 594 15.07 43.05 7.57
C GLU A 594 15.20 42.15 6.34
N GLU A 595 16.41 41.69 5.98
CA GLU A 595 16.64 40.80 4.84
C GLU A 595 16.13 39.39 5.16
N ILE A 596 15.05 38.98 4.51
CA ILE A 596 14.42 37.67 4.74
C ILE A 596 15.04 36.54 3.89
N THR A 597 15.84 36.87 2.90
CA THR A 597 16.58 35.94 2.03
C THR A 597 17.97 35.58 2.55
N ALA A 598 18.40 36.19 3.65
CA ALA A 598 19.70 35.92 4.27
C ALA A 598 19.83 34.45 4.70
N GLU A 599 21.05 33.91 4.63
CA GLU A 599 21.33 32.52 5.02
C GLU A 599 21.02 32.30 6.51
N GLY A 600 20.22 31.27 6.80
CA GLY A 600 19.78 30.94 8.17
C GLY A 600 18.52 31.66 8.65
N TYR A 601 17.92 32.54 7.85
CA TYR A 601 16.65 33.18 8.22
C TYR A 601 15.51 32.20 8.30
N GLU A 602 14.70 32.29 9.36
CA GLU A 602 13.56 31.35 9.58
C GLU A 602 12.31 31.79 8.78
N PRO A 603 11.90 31.05 7.74
CA PRO A 603 10.72 31.41 6.92
C PRO A 603 9.41 31.55 7.74
N VAL A 604 9.34 30.92 8.90
CA VAL A 604 8.18 31.00 9.81
C VAL A 604 7.89 32.43 10.23
N ARG A 605 8.92 33.27 10.42
CA ARG A 605 8.75 34.69 10.83
C ARG A 605 8.07 35.51 9.73
N VAL A 606 8.49 35.29 8.48
CA VAL A 606 7.90 35.96 7.30
C VAL A 606 6.42 35.58 7.17
N ARG A 607 6.11 34.26 7.26
CA ARG A 607 4.76 33.73 7.03
C ARG A 607 3.74 34.12 8.10
N ARG A 608 4.20 34.62 9.25
CA ARG A 608 3.32 35.24 10.26
C ARG A 608 2.86 36.63 9.84
N LYS A 609 3.72 37.36 9.13
CA LYS A 609 3.46 38.75 8.70
C LYS A 609 2.84 38.80 7.30
N VAL A 610 3.20 37.87 6.43
CA VAL A 610 2.79 37.80 5.03
C VAL A 610 1.83 36.61 4.84
N GLY A 611 0.54 36.88 4.89
CA GLY A 611 -0.51 35.88 4.69
C GLY A 611 -0.70 35.53 3.22
N MET A 612 -1.12 34.31 2.91
CA MET A 612 -1.36 33.88 1.52
C MET A 612 -2.73 33.19 1.36
N VAL A 613 -3.43 33.57 0.32
CA VAL A 613 -4.68 32.95 -0.16
C VAL A 613 -4.36 32.28 -1.51
N PHE A 614 -4.62 31.00 -1.62
CA PHE A 614 -4.29 30.18 -2.77
C PHE A 614 -5.45 30.07 -3.77
N GLN A 615 -5.13 29.77 -5.00
CA GLN A 615 -6.07 29.51 -6.09
C GLN A 615 -6.99 28.30 -5.77
N GLN A 616 -6.45 27.23 -5.18
CA GLN A 616 -7.17 25.99 -4.84
C GLN A 616 -7.71 25.96 -3.40
N PHE A 617 -7.94 27.12 -2.78
CA PHE A 617 -8.45 27.29 -1.40
C PHE A 617 -7.54 26.73 -0.31
N ASN A 618 -7.01 25.52 -0.46
CA ASN A 618 -6.11 24.82 0.45
C ASN A 618 -6.60 24.79 1.91
N LEU A 619 -7.91 24.60 2.14
CA LEU A 619 -8.47 24.38 3.46
C LEU A 619 -8.10 22.98 3.97
N PHE A 620 -7.89 22.84 5.27
CA PHE A 620 -7.63 21.56 5.90
C PHE A 620 -8.92 20.72 5.94
N ASN A 621 -9.00 19.69 5.09
CA ASN A 621 -10.21 18.91 4.86
C ASN A 621 -10.71 18.13 6.09
N HIS A 622 -9.82 17.84 7.04
CA HIS A 622 -10.14 17.13 8.28
C HIS A 622 -10.58 18.05 9.42
N LEU A 623 -10.67 19.34 9.17
CA LEU A 623 -11.07 20.37 10.14
C LEU A 623 -12.34 21.08 9.65
N THR A 624 -13.19 21.51 10.58
CA THR A 624 -14.33 22.38 10.28
C THR A 624 -13.84 23.75 9.81
N VAL A 625 -14.71 24.55 9.22
CA VAL A 625 -14.42 25.94 8.80
C VAL A 625 -13.88 26.75 9.97
N LEU A 626 -14.51 26.66 11.14
CA LEU A 626 -14.09 27.37 12.33
C LEU A 626 -12.73 26.87 12.87
N GLU A 627 -12.50 25.54 12.88
CA GLU A 627 -11.21 24.96 13.30
C GLU A 627 -10.08 25.36 12.36
N ASN A 628 -10.33 25.50 11.05
CA ASN A 628 -9.36 26.00 10.09
C ASN A 628 -8.84 27.40 10.46
N ALA A 629 -9.69 28.23 11.04
CA ALA A 629 -9.32 29.58 11.45
C ALA A 629 -8.78 29.66 12.90
N ILE A 630 -9.23 28.80 13.82
CA ILE A 630 -8.81 28.82 15.24
C ILE A 630 -7.42 28.20 15.42
N ILE A 631 -7.19 27.00 14.87
CA ILE A 631 -5.98 26.20 15.15
C ILE A 631 -4.68 26.95 14.84
N PRO A 632 -4.53 27.62 13.68
CA PRO A 632 -3.31 28.37 13.39
C PRO A 632 -3.05 29.51 14.38
N GLN A 633 -4.08 30.19 14.86
CA GLN A 633 -3.94 31.25 15.83
C GLN A 633 -3.38 30.74 17.17
N MET A 634 -3.91 29.59 17.63
CA MET A 634 -3.45 28.96 18.88
C MET A 634 -2.01 28.45 18.76
N ASP A 635 -1.74 27.70 17.68
CA ASP A 635 -0.45 26.99 17.52
C ASP A 635 0.70 27.91 17.16
N ILE A 636 0.47 29.03 16.45
CA ILE A 636 1.49 29.91 15.89
C ILE A 636 1.55 31.25 16.64
N LEU A 637 0.40 31.86 16.97
CA LEU A 637 0.34 33.15 17.65
C LEU A 637 0.24 33.01 19.17
N GLY A 638 -0.01 31.77 19.70
CA GLY A 638 -0.14 31.50 21.13
C GLY A 638 -1.40 32.10 21.77
N ARG A 639 -2.40 32.46 20.97
CA ARG A 639 -3.68 33.02 21.47
C ARG A 639 -4.43 31.98 22.30
N SER A 640 -5.18 32.46 23.28
CA SER A 640 -6.07 31.60 24.04
C SER A 640 -7.17 31.04 23.13
N ARG A 641 -7.75 29.92 23.51
CA ARG A 641 -8.78 29.23 22.72
C ARG A 641 -10.03 30.08 22.48
N GLN A 642 -10.47 30.86 23.50
CA GLN A 642 -11.61 31.73 23.39
C GLN A 642 -11.31 32.93 22.50
N GLU A 643 -10.17 33.60 22.69
CA GLU A 643 -9.74 34.71 21.86
C GLU A 643 -9.63 34.32 20.37
N ALA A 644 -9.02 33.14 20.09
CA ALA A 644 -8.91 32.64 18.73
C ALA A 644 -10.29 32.33 18.12
N CYS A 645 -11.25 31.84 18.93
CA CYS A 645 -12.61 31.59 18.51
C CYS A 645 -13.34 32.91 18.16
N ASP A 646 -13.25 33.92 19.03
CA ASP A 646 -13.93 35.19 18.84
C ASP A 646 -13.43 35.90 17.57
N ILE A 647 -12.12 35.93 17.34
CA ILE A 647 -11.51 36.46 16.12
C ILE A 647 -11.96 35.67 14.88
N ALA A 648 -11.94 34.32 14.96
CA ALA A 648 -12.33 33.46 13.85
C ALA A 648 -13.80 33.64 13.47
N VAL A 649 -14.72 33.68 14.46
CA VAL A 649 -16.14 33.90 14.24
C VAL A 649 -16.39 35.27 13.61
N ASN A 650 -15.73 36.33 14.09
CA ASN A 650 -15.84 37.68 13.51
C ASN A 650 -15.39 37.70 12.04
N ASN A 651 -14.25 37.11 11.70
CA ASN A 651 -13.78 37.08 10.33
C ASN A 651 -14.65 36.19 9.41
N LEU A 652 -15.18 35.09 9.93
CA LEU A 652 -16.09 34.22 9.17
C LEU A 652 -17.44 34.91 8.94
N LYS A 653 -17.91 35.69 9.90
CA LYS A 653 -19.11 36.53 9.74
C LYS A 653 -18.90 37.63 8.69
N ARG A 654 -17.74 38.31 8.70
CA ARG A 654 -17.39 39.33 7.69
C ARG A 654 -17.46 38.79 6.27
N VAL A 655 -17.10 37.50 6.07
CA VAL A 655 -17.18 36.85 4.76
C VAL A 655 -18.53 36.13 4.52
N GLY A 656 -19.55 36.31 5.39
CA GLY A 656 -20.89 35.74 5.25
C GLY A 656 -20.92 34.21 5.39
N LEU A 657 -20.19 33.66 6.37
CA LEU A 657 -20.12 32.21 6.65
C LEU A 657 -20.52 31.85 8.09
N GLU A 658 -21.28 32.69 8.77
CA GLU A 658 -21.76 32.48 10.15
C GLU A 658 -22.62 31.23 10.33
N ASP A 659 -23.33 30.80 9.30
CA ASP A 659 -24.18 29.60 9.28
C ASP A 659 -23.39 28.32 8.89
N ARG A 660 -22.12 28.43 8.57
CA ARG A 660 -21.27 27.35 8.07
C ARG A 660 -20.08 26.97 8.98
N LEU A 661 -19.98 27.57 10.17
CA LEU A 661 -18.85 27.44 11.11
C LEU A 661 -18.43 25.99 11.37
N LEU A 662 -19.42 25.10 11.58
CA LEU A 662 -19.21 23.71 11.94
C LEU A 662 -19.21 22.75 10.73
N ARG A 663 -19.30 23.28 9.51
CA ARG A 663 -19.23 22.46 8.30
C ARG A 663 -17.78 22.14 7.94
N TYR A 664 -17.57 20.99 7.32
CA TYR A 664 -16.28 20.62 6.73
C TYR A 664 -16.13 21.22 5.32
N PRO A 665 -14.90 21.43 4.83
CA PRO A 665 -14.67 22.01 3.50
C PRO A 665 -15.40 21.27 2.36
N ASP A 666 -15.53 19.96 2.43
CA ASP A 666 -16.24 19.16 1.41
C ASP A 666 -17.72 19.53 1.26
N ALA A 667 -18.33 20.12 2.29
CA ALA A 667 -19.74 20.53 2.29
C ALA A 667 -19.96 21.98 1.85
N LEU A 668 -18.91 22.67 1.34
CA LEU A 668 -18.95 24.06 0.90
C LEU A 668 -18.87 24.16 -0.62
N SER A 669 -19.54 25.19 -1.20
CA SER A 669 -19.29 25.58 -2.59
C SER A 669 -17.89 26.18 -2.79
N GLY A 670 -17.42 26.29 -4.03
CA GLY A 670 -16.13 26.90 -4.35
C GLY A 670 -15.98 28.31 -3.77
N GLY A 671 -16.96 29.20 -3.96
CA GLY A 671 -16.95 30.54 -3.39
C GLY A 671 -16.94 30.55 -1.86
N GLN A 672 -17.67 29.64 -1.21
CA GLN A 672 -17.63 29.50 0.25
C GLN A 672 -16.26 29.02 0.75
N LYS A 673 -15.61 28.09 0.03
CA LYS A 673 -14.25 27.65 0.34
C LYS A 673 -13.25 28.80 0.25
N GLN A 674 -13.35 29.63 -0.80
CA GLN A 674 -12.47 30.78 -0.99
C GLN A 674 -12.65 31.82 0.11
N ARG A 675 -13.90 32.13 0.43
CA ARG A 675 -14.23 33.04 1.55
C ARG A 675 -13.72 32.53 2.89
N ALA A 676 -13.81 31.23 3.15
CA ALA A 676 -13.25 30.61 4.34
C ALA A 676 -11.70 30.68 4.38
N ALA A 677 -11.03 30.51 3.22
CA ALA A 677 -9.58 30.65 3.12
C ALA A 677 -9.13 32.09 3.39
N ILE A 678 -9.87 33.10 2.88
CA ILE A 678 -9.63 34.52 3.18
C ILE A 678 -9.80 34.77 4.69
N ALA A 679 -10.90 34.32 5.30
CA ALA A 679 -11.17 34.48 6.73
C ALA A 679 -10.09 33.81 7.60
N ARG A 680 -9.61 32.62 7.22
CA ARG A 680 -8.47 31.94 7.86
C ARG A 680 -7.22 32.81 7.84
N THR A 681 -6.88 33.38 6.69
CA THR A 681 -5.70 34.24 6.52
C THR A 681 -5.85 35.53 7.33
N LEU A 682 -7.00 36.19 7.30
CA LEU A 682 -7.29 37.39 8.10
C LEU A 682 -7.21 37.13 9.61
N SER A 683 -7.58 35.94 10.06
CA SER A 683 -7.51 35.56 11.47
C SER A 683 -6.08 35.50 12.01
N MET A 684 -5.10 35.37 11.13
CA MET A 684 -3.67 35.47 11.50
C MET A 684 -3.18 36.92 11.66
N ASN A 685 -3.98 37.90 11.28
CA ASN A 685 -3.65 39.34 11.31
C ASN A 685 -2.36 39.68 10.56
N PRO A 686 -2.24 39.37 9.25
CA PRO A 686 -1.03 39.62 8.48
C PRO A 686 -0.86 41.10 8.16
N GLU A 687 0.40 41.55 7.98
CA GLU A 687 0.76 42.91 7.54
C GLU A 687 0.59 43.05 6.02
N VAL A 688 0.84 41.98 5.26
CA VAL A 688 0.67 41.90 3.80
C VAL A 688 -0.17 40.67 3.44
N ILE A 689 -1.12 40.82 2.54
CA ILE A 689 -1.97 39.73 2.05
C ILE A 689 -1.63 39.45 0.58
N LEU A 690 -1.19 38.21 0.30
CA LEU A 690 -0.94 37.73 -1.05
C LEU A 690 -2.14 36.93 -1.52
N LEU A 691 -2.68 37.23 -2.70
CA LEU A 691 -3.80 36.50 -3.29
C LEU A 691 -3.35 35.95 -4.67
N ASP A 692 -3.34 34.62 -4.77
CA ASP A 692 -2.95 33.91 -6.02
C ASP A 692 -4.23 33.48 -6.75
N GLU A 693 -4.61 34.21 -7.79
CA GLU A 693 -5.81 33.97 -8.61
C GLU A 693 -7.10 33.64 -7.82
N PRO A 694 -7.53 34.53 -6.92
CA PRO A 694 -8.55 34.22 -5.93
C PRO A 694 -9.95 33.89 -6.50
N THR A 695 -10.18 34.11 -7.79
CA THR A 695 -11.46 33.91 -8.48
C THR A 695 -11.44 32.84 -9.56
N SER A 696 -10.25 32.38 -10.00
CA SER A 696 -10.09 31.51 -11.18
C SER A 696 -10.70 30.11 -11.02
N ALA A 697 -10.83 29.59 -9.78
CA ALA A 697 -11.43 28.29 -9.47
C ALA A 697 -12.93 28.37 -9.14
N LEU A 698 -13.59 29.49 -9.45
CA LEU A 698 -14.99 29.76 -9.10
C LEU A 698 -15.90 29.79 -10.33
N ASP A 699 -17.15 29.39 -10.12
CA ASP A 699 -18.19 29.65 -11.11
C ASP A 699 -18.40 31.15 -11.29
N PRO A 700 -18.67 31.64 -12.51
CA PRO A 700 -18.86 33.08 -12.78
C PRO A 700 -19.90 33.78 -11.87
N SER A 701 -20.92 33.05 -11.41
CA SER A 701 -21.94 33.57 -10.51
C SER A 701 -21.45 33.86 -9.09
N LEU A 702 -20.31 33.26 -8.67
CA LEU A 702 -19.72 33.37 -7.33
C LEU A 702 -18.54 34.35 -7.25
N VAL A 703 -18.04 34.79 -8.41
CA VAL A 703 -16.88 35.70 -8.52
C VAL A 703 -17.16 37.01 -7.79
N GLY A 704 -18.33 37.62 -8.00
CA GLY A 704 -18.69 38.89 -7.42
C GLY A 704 -18.69 38.94 -5.87
N GLU A 705 -18.98 37.79 -5.21
CA GLU A 705 -18.96 37.72 -3.75
C GLU A 705 -17.52 37.81 -3.19
N VAL A 706 -16.56 37.20 -3.88
CA VAL A 706 -15.14 37.25 -3.50
C VAL A 706 -14.53 38.62 -3.84
N GLU A 707 -14.88 39.19 -5.02
CA GLU A 707 -14.45 40.53 -5.40
C GLU A 707 -14.95 41.60 -4.42
N PHE A 708 -16.18 41.47 -3.93
CA PHE A 708 -16.72 42.38 -2.90
C PHE A 708 -15.86 42.38 -1.62
N ILE A 709 -15.47 41.17 -1.12
CA ILE A 709 -14.61 41.05 0.05
C ILE A 709 -13.26 41.69 -0.15
N ILE A 710 -12.64 41.40 -1.31
CA ILE A 710 -11.32 41.99 -1.68
C ILE A 710 -11.43 43.50 -1.74
N SER A 711 -12.54 44.06 -2.27
CA SER A 711 -12.78 45.48 -2.35
C SER A 711 -12.96 46.13 -0.95
N GLU A 712 -13.60 45.44 -0.01
CA GLU A 712 -13.71 45.90 1.40
C GLU A 712 -12.34 45.95 2.07
N LEU A 713 -11.51 44.88 1.91
CA LEU A 713 -10.17 44.83 2.45
C LEU A 713 -9.28 45.96 1.89
N ALA A 714 -9.42 46.28 0.59
CA ALA A 714 -8.75 47.41 -0.02
C ALA A 714 -9.16 48.76 0.57
N ARG A 715 -10.46 48.96 0.81
CA ARG A 715 -10.98 50.19 1.45
C ARG A 715 -10.55 50.34 2.91
N GLU A 716 -10.38 49.24 3.62
CA GLU A 716 -9.84 49.22 4.99
C GLU A 716 -8.35 49.54 5.04
N GLY A 717 -7.69 49.63 3.89
CA GLY A 717 -6.26 49.96 3.73
C GLY A 717 -5.29 48.86 3.97
N HIS A 718 -5.71 47.59 3.79
CA HIS A 718 -4.79 46.42 3.83
C HIS A 718 -3.82 46.47 2.68
N THR A 719 -2.54 46.16 2.96
CA THR A 719 -1.52 45.99 1.94
C THR A 719 -1.73 44.66 1.24
N MET A 720 -1.96 44.65 -0.08
CA MET A 720 -2.30 43.45 -0.82
C MET A 720 -1.49 43.35 -2.13
N VAL A 721 -1.11 42.10 -2.49
CA VAL A 721 -0.59 41.77 -3.81
C VAL A 721 -1.48 40.68 -4.42
N ILE A 722 -2.13 41.01 -5.53
CA ILE A 722 -3.19 40.20 -6.14
C ILE A 722 -2.72 39.75 -7.54
N VAL A 723 -2.51 38.46 -7.73
CA VAL A 723 -2.39 37.88 -9.08
C VAL A 723 -3.76 37.57 -9.61
N THR A 724 -4.15 38.13 -10.75
CA THR A 724 -5.46 37.89 -11.33
C THR A 724 -5.48 38.12 -12.85
N HIS A 725 -6.46 37.46 -13.48
CA HIS A 725 -6.82 37.70 -14.89
C HIS A 725 -8.12 38.52 -15.01
N GLU A 726 -8.76 38.88 -13.88
CA GLU A 726 -9.99 39.66 -13.85
C GLU A 726 -9.69 41.16 -13.91
N MET A 727 -9.72 41.75 -15.14
CA MET A 727 -9.35 43.16 -15.36
C MET A 727 -10.32 44.16 -14.66
N ASN A 728 -11.58 43.76 -14.47
CA ASN A 728 -12.56 44.56 -13.75
C ASN A 728 -12.21 44.69 -12.25
N LEU A 729 -11.81 43.60 -11.64
CA LEU A 729 -11.31 43.61 -10.25
C LEU A 729 -10.10 44.53 -10.13
N VAL A 730 -9.11 44.40 -11.04
CA VAL A 730 -7.90 45.23 -11.05
C VAL A 730 -8.27 46.75 -11.09
N ARG A 731 -9.16 47.14 -12.01
CA ARG A 731 -9.61 48.54 -12.16
C ARG A 731 -10.33 49.08 -10.93
N SER A 732 -11.05 48.21 -10.19
CA SER A 732 -11.87 48.63 -9.04
C SER A 732 -11.10 48.72 -7.73
N VAL A 733 -10.05 47.89 -7.54
CA VAL A 733 -9.37 47.76 -6.24
C VAL A 733 -7.90 48.14 -6.23
N ALA A 734 -7.18 47.98 -7.35
CA ALA A 734 -5.73 48.23 -7.39
C ALA A 734 -5.41 49.72 -7.46
N ASN A 735 -4.40 50.12 -6.72
CA ASN A 735 -3.80 51.46 -6.87
C ASN A 735 -2.49 51.42 -7.66
N ARG A 736 -1.94 50.22 -7.95
CA ARG A 736 -0.74 50.01 -8.73
C ARG A 736 -0.83 48.65 -9.45
N VAL A 737 -0.31 48.55 -10.66
CA VAL A 737 -0.33 47.37 -11.50
C VAL A 737 1.05 47.03 -11.97
N PHE A 738 1.48 45.77 -11.78
CA PHE A 738 2.68 45.19 -12.36
C PHE A 738 2.30 44.33 -13.54
N PHE A 739 2.70 44.70 -14.73
CA PHE A 739 2.59 43.83 -15.91
C PHE A 739 3.85 42.98 -16.03
N MET A 740 3.70 41.66 -15.85
CA MET A 740 4.80 40.71 -15.89
C MET A 740 4.84 39.94 -17.21
N THR A 741 6.01 39.95 -17.85
CA THR A 741 6.35 39.11 -19.01
C THR A 741 7.84 38.76 -18.97
N ASP A 742 8.28 37.71 -19.68
CA ASP A 742 9.68 37.28 -19.81
C ASP A 742 10.40 37.06 -18.45
N GLY A 743 9.63 36.70 -17.42
CA GLY A 743 10.16 36.45 -16.07
C GLY A 743 10.54 37.74 -15.30
N GLY A 744 10.07 38.91 -15.70
CA GLY A 744 10.31 40.21 -15.03
C GLY A 744 9.09 41.11 -14.99
N ILE A 745 9.13 42.21 -14.25
CA ILE A 745 8.16 43.29 -14.31
C ILE A 745 8.52 44.13 -15.53
N TYR A 746 7.70 44.09 -16.56
CA TYR A 746 7.91 44.81 -17.82
C TYR A 746 7.40 46.26 -17.75
N GLU A 747 6.29 46.48 -17.05
CA GLU A 747 5.70 47.79 -16.85
C GLU A 747 5.05 47.88 -15.47
N ASP A 748 5.21 49.06 -14.84
CA ASP A 748 4.74 49.37 -13.48
C ASP A 748 4.06 50.75 -13.52
N GLY A 749 2.80 50.82 -13.17
CA GLY A 749 2.02 52.02 -13.23
C GLY A 749 0.69 51.99 -12.53
N THR A 750 -0.06 53.06 -12.59
CA THR A 750 -1.46 53.05 -12.10
C THR A 750 -2.37 52.25 -13.06
N PRO A 751 -3.53 51.76 -12.61
CA PRO A 751 -4.49 51.12 -13.51
C PRO A 751 -4.83 51.94 -14.78
N ASP A 752 -4.99 53.28 -14.63
CA ASP A 752 -5.28 54.15 -15.78
C ASP A 752 -4.14 54.17 -16.77
N GLN A 753 -2.87 54.23 -16.31
CA GLN A 753 -1.70 54.19 -17.19
C GLN A 753 -1.63 52.85 -17.92
N ILE A 754 -1.71 51.73 -17.23
CA ILE A 754 -1.54 50.39 -17.81
C ILE A 754 -2.69 50.05 -18.77
N PHE A 755 -3.95 50.37 -18.42
CA PHE A 755 -5.10 49.98 -19.23
C PHE A 755 -5.54 50.93 -20.30
N ASN A 756 -5.24 52.26 -20.15
CA ASN A 756 -5.70 53.27 -21.08
C ASN A 756 -4.55 53.85 -21.92
N GLN A 757 -3.35 53.90 -21.35
CA GLN A 757 -2.17 54.49 -22.00
C GLN A 757 -0.88 53.67 -21.76
N PRO A 758 -0.89 52.38 -22.10
CA PRO A 758 0.28 51.52 -21.89
C PRO A 758 1.48 52.06 -22.67
N GLN A 759 2.63 52.15 -22.03
CA GLN A 759 3.87 52.62 -22.65
C GLN A 759 4.64 51.49 -23.33
N GLY A 760 4.50 50.30 -22.82
CA GLY A 760 5.15 49.11 -23.35
C GLY A 760 4.35 48.44 -24.44
N GLU A 761 4.97 48.04 -25.55
CA GLU A 761 4.33 47.36 -26.65
C GLU A 761 3.65 46.04 -26.21
N LYS A 762 4.33 45.23 -25.37
CA LYS A 762 3.77 43.97 -24.87
C LYS A 762 2.58 44.17 -23.94
N THR A 763 2.59 45.26 -23.14
CA THR A 763 1.47 45.64 -22.27
C THR A 763 0.27 46.07 -23.15
N ALA A 764 0.50 46.88 -24.19
CA ALA A 764 -0.54 47.29 -25.14
C ALA A 764 -1.19 46.06 -25.83
N GLN A 765 -0.37 45.13 -26.32
CA GLN A 765 -0.84 43.88 -26.91
C GLN A 765 -1.70 43.06 -25.95
N PHE A 766 -1.28 42.93 -24.69
CA PHE A 766 -2.04 42.19 -23.67
C PHE A 766 -3.34 42.88 -23.27
N VAL A 767 -3.28 44.20 -23.00
CA VAL A 767 -4.42 44.97 -22.48
C VAL A 767 -5.50 45.19 -23.55
N PHE A 768 -5.09 45.44 -24.80
CA PHE A 768 -6.04 45.63 -25.91
C PHE A 768 -6.50 44.32 -26.53
N ASN A 769 -6.12 43.18 -25.90
CA ASN A 769 -6.62 41.85 -26.20
C ASN A 769 -6.50 41.51 -27.71
N PHE A 770 -5.28 41.61 -28.28
CA PHE A 770 -4.98 41.00 -29.56
C PHE A 770 -5.12 39.48 -29.37
N ARG A 771 -6.32 39.01 -29.51
CA ARG A 771 -6.60 37.58 -29.52
C ARG A 771 -6.21 37.04 -30.87
N HIS A 772 -5.28 36.11 -30.92
CA HIS A 772 -4.92 35.45 -32.16
C HIS A 772 -4.95 33.92 -31.97
N ILE A 773 -5.17 33.23 -33.06
CA ILE A 773 -5.01 31.78 -33.18
C ILE A 773 -4.21 31.49 -34.43
N GLU A 774 -3.31 30.56 -34.36
CA GLU A 774 -2.52 30.04 -35.47
C GLU A 774 -3.00 28.63 -35.82
N ALA A 775 -3.12 28.34 -37.10
CA ALA A 775 -3.45 27.00 -37.59
C ALA A 775 -2.65 26.74 -38.88
N GLN A 776 -2.46 25.50 -39.24
CA GLN A 776 -1.75 25.12 -40.43
C GLN A 776 -2.69 24.33 -41.34
N LEU A 777 -2.91 24.83 -42.57
CA LEU A 777 -3.73 24.20 -43.57
C LEU A 777 -2.83 23.50 -44.60
N ASN A 778 -2.91 22.17 -44.65
CA ASN A 778 -2.12 21.31 -45.52
C ASN A 778 -3.02 20.70 -46.64
N HIS A 779 -2.39 20.01 -47.60
CA HIS A 779 -3.06 19.37 -48.75
C HIS A 779 -3.89 18.12 -48.39
N ASN A 780 -4.41 18.02 -47.19
CA ASN A 780 -5.29 16.92 -46.78
C ASN A 780 -6.60 17.44 -46.16
N ILE A 781 -7.65 16.66 -46.27
CA ILE A 781 -9.00 17.01 -45.80
C ILE A 781 -9.09 17.11 -44.28
N GLU A 782 -8.28 16.34 -43.57
CA GLU A 782 -8.25 16.32 -42.09
C GLU A 782 -7.74 17.66 -41.56
N SER A 783 -6.66 18.19 -42.15
CA SER A 783 -6.12 19.50 -41.82
C SER A 783 -7.10 20.65 -42.12
N TYR A 784 -7.86 20.56 -43.15
CA TYR A 784 -8.92 21.53 -43.47
C TYR A 784 -10.01 21.52 -42.40
N ILE A 785 -10.55 20.33 -42.07
CA ILE A 785 -11.60 20.20 -41.04
C ILE A 785 -11.08 20.68 -39.65
N GLU A 786 -9.86 20.35 -39.30
CA GLU A 786 -9.24 20.82 -38.05
C GLU A 786 -9.11 22.36 -38.06
N THR A 787 -8.57 22.93 -39.10
CA THR A 787 -8.35 24.38 -39.24
C THR A 787 -9.66 25.18 -39.16
N VAL A 788 -10.69 24.74 -39.89
CA VAL A 788 -12.01 25.38 -39.89
C VAL A 788 -12.68 25.23 -38.50
N SER A 789 -12.57 24.06 -37.89
CA SER A 789 -13.11 23.82 -36.53
C SER A 789 -12.42 24.71 -35.48
N ARG A 790 -11.10 24.84 -35.54
CA ARG A 790 -10.33 25.71 -34.62
C ARG A 790 -10.69 27.19 -34.83
N ALA A 791 -10.83 27.63 -36.06
CA ALA A 791 -11.25 29.00 -36.38
C ALA A 791 -12.69 29.29 -35.92
N ALA A 792 -13.62 28.36 -36.12
CA ALA A 792 -15.00 28.48 -35.64
C ALA A 792 -15.09 28.52 -34.12
N ASN A 793 -14.34 27.64 -33.44
CA ASN A 793 -14.27 27.64 -31.97
C ASN A 793 -13.67 28.94 -31.41
N PHE A 794 -12.62 29.46 -32.03
CA PHE A 794 -12.04 30.76 -31.68
C PHE A 794 -13.06 31.88 -31.77
N CYS A 795 -13.79 32.00 -32.89
CA CYS A 795 -14.83 32.97 -33.08
C CYS A 795 -16.00 32.81 -32.08
N SER A 796 -16.35 31.56 -31.75
CA SER A 796 -17.40 31.25 -30.75
C SER A 796 -16.98 31.66 -29.34
N ILE A 797 -15.73 31.39 -28.93
CA ILE A 797 -15.17 31.82 -27.62
C ILE A 797 -15.17 33.35 -27.51
N LEU A 798 -14.97 34.04 -28.61
CA LEU A 798 -15.03 35.51 -28.71
C LEU A 798 -16.46 36.05 -28.66
N GLY A 799 -17.50 35.22 -28.61
CA GLY A 799 -18.90 35.62 -28.67
C GLY A 799 -19.32 36.27 -30.03
N LEU A 800 -18.57 36.00 -31.11
CA LEU A 800 -18.90 36.56 -32.43
C LEU A 800 -20.17 35.92 -33.02
N SER A 801 -20.87 36.71 -33.86
CA SER A 801 -22.12 36.24 -34.45
C SER A 801 -21.93 35.01 -35.36
N ARG A 802 -22.95 34.18 -35.49
CA ARG A 802 -22.92 33.05 -36.43
C ARG A 802 -22.61 33.47 -37.88
N ALA A 803 -23.03 34.66 -38.24
CA ALA A 803 -22.75 35.24 -39.55
C ALA A 803 -21.26 35.53 -39.75
N CYS A 804 -20.58 36.04 -38.70
CA CYS A 804 -19.13 36.23 -38.72
C CYS A 804 -18.38 34.90 -38.78
N ILE A 805 -18.78 33.90 -38.01
CA ILE A 805 -18.18 32.53 -38.05
C ILE A 805 -18.27 31.97 -39.46
N TYR A 806 -19.43 32.07 -40.11
CA TYR A 806 -19.63 31.59 -41.43
C TYR A 806 -18.74 32.35 -42.47
N ARG A 807 -18.59 33.68 -42.33
CA ARG A 807 -17.68 34.46 -43.17
C ARG A 807 -16.22 34.03 -43.04
N VAL A 808 -15.76 33.80 -41.80
CA VAL A 808 -14.40 33.31 -41.56
C VAL A 808 -14.17 31.94 -42.20
N GLN A 809 -15.13 31.02 -42.03
CA GLN A 809 -15.06 29.71 -42.67
C GLN A 809 -15.02 29.84 -44.22
N LEU A 810 -15.86 30.66 -44.80
CA LEU A 810 -15.88 30.94 -46.26
C LEU A 810 -14.54 31.48 -46.75
N VAL A 811 -13.92 32.40 -46.03
CA VAL A 811 -12.59 32.94 -46.39
C VAL A 811 -11.52 31.87 -46.36
N ILE A 812 -11.53 30.99 -45.36
CA ILE A 812 -10.56 29.88 -45.23
C ILE A 812 -10.78 28.88 -46.40
N GLU A 813 -12.02 28.58 -46.72
CA GLU A 813 -12.39 27.67 -47.82
C GLU A 813 -12.01 28.23 -49.18
N GLU A 814 -12.51 29.40 -49.51
CA GLU A 814 -12.33 29.99 -50.86
C GLU A 814 -10.89 30.42 -51.12
N LEU A 815 -10.31 31.20 -50.21
CA LEU A 815 -8.94 31.68 -50.42
C LEU A 815 -7.89 30.62 -50.06
N GLY A 816 -8.07 29.91 -48.95
CA GLY A 816 -7.10 28.91 -48.48
C GLY A 816 -7.13 27.65 -49.35
N LEU A 817 -8.29 26.99 -49.41
CA LEU A 817 -8.41 25.67 -50.05
C LEU A 817 -8.45 25.76 -51.59
N HIS A 818 -9.23 26.70 -52.17
CA HIS A 818 -9.46 26.74 -53.59
C HIS A 818 -8.50 27.64 -54.36
N VAL A 819 -7.98 28.71 -53.75
CA VAL A 819 -7.09 29.65 -54.46
C VAL A 819 -5.61 29.39 -54.13
N ILE A 820 -5.21 29.33 -52.84
CA ILE A 820 -3.80 29.31 -52.45
C ILE A 820 -3.24 27.89 -52.48
N LEU A 821 -3.92 26.93 -51.83
CA LEU A 821 -3.40 25.58 -51.64
C LEU A 821 -3.02 24.86 -52.96
N PRO A 822 -3.80 24.99 -54.07
CA PRO A 822 -3.43 24.37 -55.36
C PRO A 822 -2.20 25.01 -56.04
N ARG A 823 -1.75 26.18 -55.54
CA ARG A 823 -0.66 26.98 -56.14
C ARG A 823 0.65 26.91 -55.37
N ILE A 824 0.67 26.18 -54.25
CA ILE A 824 1.86 25.94 -53.43
C ILE A 824 2.37 24.51 -53.58
N PRO A 825 3.67 24.21 -53.31
CA PRO A 825 4.22 22.87 -53.48
C PRO A 825 3.54 21.81 -52.59
N GLU A 826 3.33 20.59 -53.09
CA GLU A 826 2.93 19.46 -52.31
C GLU A 826 3.92 19.22 -51.16
N GLY A 827 3.41 19.09 -49.91
CA GLY A 827 4.23 18.96 -48.70
C GLY A 827 4.51 20.29 -47.99
N THR A 828 4.09 21.43 -48.55
CA THR A 828 4.04 22.73 -47.85
C THR A 828 2.60 23.05 -47.48
N GLY A 829 2.38 23.82 -46.43
CA GLY A 829 1.07 24.26 -45.96
C GLY A 829 0.96 25.78 -45.90
N ILE A 830 -0.25 26.26 -45.70
CA ILE A 830 -0.55 27.65 -45.42
C ILE A 830 -0.54 27.86 -43.91
N HIS A 831 0.28 28.76 -43.41
CA HIS A 831 0.24 29.18 -42.03
C HIS A 831 -0.83 30.28 -41.87
N LEU A 832 -1.91 29.95 -41.22
CA LEU A 832 -3.08 30.78 -41.03
C LEU A 832 -3.05 31.40 -39.64
N ILE A 833 -3.19 32.73 -39.61
CA ILE A 833 -3.24 33.51 -38.37
C ILE A 833 -4.53 34.31 -38.38
N LEU A 834 -5.40 34.11 -37.40
CA LEU A 834 -6.58 34.92 -37.16
C LEU A 834 -6.30 35.84 -35.97
N GLU A 835 -6.45 37.15 -36.20
CA GLU A 835 -6.22 38.19 -35.22
C GLU A 835 -7.43 39.09 -35.08
N THR A 836 -7.75 39.47 -33.85
CA THR A 836 -8.79 40.44 -33.57
C THR A 836 -8.48 41.29 -32.35
N SER A 837 -8.98 42.52 -32.33
CA SER A 837 -8.90 43.41 -31.17
C SER A 837 -10.32 43.83 -30.76
N ASP A 838 -10.50 44.10 -29.46
CA ASP A 838 -11.80 44.60 -28.96
C ASP A 838 -12.15 46.01 -29.45
N LYS A 839 -11.15 46.71 -30.00
CA LYS A 839 -11.32 48.06 -30.60
C LYS A 839 -11.67 48.03 -32.09
N ASP A 840 -11.47 46.91 -32.78
CA ASP A 840 -11.66 46.82 -34.23
C ASP A 840 -12.98 46.09 -34.53
N ASP A 841 -13.75 46.66 -35.45
CA ASP A 841 -14.97 46.02 -35.98
C ASP A 841 -14.69 44.89 -36.98
N THR A 842 -13.41 44.50 -37.13
CA THR A 842 -12.97 43.50 -38.10
C THR A 842 -12.11 42.45 -37.45
N LEU A 843 -12.16 41.22 -37.99
CA LEU A 843 -11.25 40.14 -37.73
C LEU A 843 -10.29 40.01 -38.89
N LYS A 844 -9.00 40.06 -38.59
CA LYS A 844 -7.92 39.96 -39.58
C LYS A 844 -7.50 38.50 -39.74
N ILE A 845 -7.54 37.99 -40.96
CA ILE A 845 -7.08 36.66 -41.35
C ILE A 845 -5.83 36.82 -42.18
N THR A 846 -4.69 36.35 -41.71
CA THR A 846 -3.41 36.36 -42.42
C THR A 846 -3.05 34.94 -42.82
N MET A 847 -2.83 34.72 -44.10
CA MET A 847 -2.40 33.47 -44.73
C MET A 847 -0.99 33.62 -45.26
N LYS A 848 0.00 33.02 -44.57
CA LYS A 848 1.42 33.02 -44.98
C LYS A 848 1.70 31.72 -45.74
N TYR A 849 2.28 31.87 -46.93
CA TYR A 849 2.57 30.76 -47.84
C TYR A 849 3.77 31.06 -48.75
N LYS A 850 4.37 30.01 -49.35
CA LYS A 850 5.52 30.12 -50.23
C LYS A 850 5.16 29.64 -51.61
N LEU A 851 5.11 30.54 -52.58
CA LEU A 851 4.76 30.25 -53.99
C LEU A 851 5.88 29.53 -54.76
N LEU A 852 5.51 28.68 -55.71
CA LEU A 852 6.43 27.93 -56.57
C LEU A 852 7.20 28.74 -57.59
N GLN A 853 6.69 29.93 -58.03
CA GLN A 853 7.33 30.84 -58.98
C GLN A 853 6.91 32.30 -58.75
N SER A 854 7.77 33.27 -59.19
CA SER A 854 7.75 34.68 -58.93
C SER A 854 6.63 35.47 -59.58
N ASP A 855 5.38 34.98 -59.60
CA ASP A 855 4.23 35.82 -59.93
C ASP A 855 3.75 36.56 -58.70
N MET A 856 4.34 37.72 -58.47
CA MET A 856 4.19 38.64 -57.37
C MET A 856 2.81 39.35 -57.28
N CYS A 857 1.79 38.87 -57.92
CA CYS A 857 0.39 39.31 -57.76
C CYS A 857 -0.54 38.16 -58.03
N LEU A 858 -1.27 37.68 -57.04
CA LEU A 858 -2.52 36.96 -57.24
C LEU A 858 -3.49 37.88 -57.93
N LYS A 859 -3.27 38.12 -59.28
CA LYS A 859 -4.37 38.59 -60.15
C LYS A 859 -5.35 37.47 -60.25
N LEU A 860 -6.49 37.62 -59.58
CA LEU A 860 -7.66 36.73 -59.74
C LEU A 860 -7.90 36.65 -61.21
N LYS A 861 -7.59 35.52 -61.88
CA LYS A 861 -7.87 35.27 -63.29
C LYS A 861 -9.38 35.27 -63.45
N ASP A 862 -9.85 35.50 -64.71
CA ASP A 862 -11.31 35.51 -65.02
C ASP A 862 -12.05 34.24 -64.54
N GLU A 863 -11.35 33.10 -64.33
CA GLU A 863 -11.88 31.83 -63.75
C GLU A 863 -12.20 31.93 -62.29
N ASP A 864 -11.54 32.83 -61.52
CA ASP A 864 -11.75 33.04 -60.09
C ASP A 864 -12.80 34.15 -59.82
N ARG A 865 -13.50 34.62 -60.86
CA ARG A 865 -14.45 35.75 -60.74
C ARG A 865 -15.64 35.43 -59.85
N MET A 866 -16.12 34.21 -59.90
CA MET A 866 -17.20 33.70 -58.98
C MET A 866 -16.77 33.73 -57.51
N ILE A 867 -15.53 33.34 -57.20
CA ILE A 867 -14.92 33.37 -55.83
C ILE A 867 -14.79 34.84 -55.38
N SER A 868 -14.37 35.74 -56.31
CA SER A 868 -14.28 37.20 -56.06
C SER A 868 -15.62 37.81 -55.67
N ASP A 869 -16.68 37.44 -56.39
CA ASP A 869 -18.04 37.90 -56.08
C ASP A 869 -18.59 37.40 -54.79
N MET A 870 -18.30 36.13 -54.39
CA MET A 870 -18.68 35.55 -53.10
C MET A 870 -17.93 36.20 -51.90
N LEU A 871 -16.64 36.51 -52.11
CA LEU A 871 -15.82 37.12 -51.08
C LEU A 871 -16.19 38.59 -50.79
N GLN A 872 -16.76 39.34 -51.72
CA GLN A 872 -17.22 40.72 -51.52
C GLN A 872 -18.24 40.84 -50.39
N TYR A 873 -19.00 39.75 -50.11
CA TYR A 873 -19.93 39.70 -48.93
C TYR A 873 -19.30 39.27 -47.61
N ALA A 874 -18.10 38.64 -47.69
CA ALA A 874 -17.43 38.08 -46.52
C ALA A 874 -16.33 38.99 -45.94
N VAL A 875 -15.66 39.74 -46.82
CA VAL A 875 -14.48 40.54 -46.47
C VAL A 875 -14.67 42.02 -46.81
N ARG A 876 -14.17 42.87 -45.95
CA ARG A 876 -14.10 44.31 -46.11
C ARG A 876 -12.96 44.73 -47.03
N ASP A 877 -11.81 44.07 -46.92
CA ASP A 877 -10.62 44.35 -47.69
C ASP A 877 -9.72 43.12 -47.77
N ILE A 878 -8.98 42.97 -48.89
CA ILE A 878 -7.99 41.93 -49.11
C ILE A 878 -6.70 42.59 -49.55
N CYS A 879 -5.63 42.38 -48.83
CA CYS A 879 -4.30 42.87 -49.14
C CYS A 879 -3.33 41.70 -49.35
N VAL A 880 -2.59 41.72 -50.45
CA VAL A 880 -1.55 40.75 -50.77
C VAL A 880 -0.20 41.45 -50.70
N ASN A 881 0.74 40.87 -49.91
CA ASN A 881 2.11 41.36 -49.77
C ASN A 881 3.12 40.24 -50.04
N GLU A 882 4.42 40.50 -49.92
CA GLU A 882 5.48 39.51 -50.17
C GLU A 882 5.46 38.33 -49.22
N GLU A 883 4.83 38.47 -48.05
CA GLU A 883 4.74 37.43 -47.01
C GLU A 883 3.47 36.59 -47.06
N GLY A 884 2.47 37.00 -47.84
CA GLY A 884 1.18 36.29 -47.92
C GLY A 884 -0.03 37.18 -48.19
N LEU A 885 -1.22 36.66 -47.89
CA LEU A 885 -2.51 37.32 -48.06
C LEU A 885 -3.12 37.68 -46.73
N THR A 886 -3.66 38.87 -46.60
CA THR A 886 -4.44 39.31 -45.44
C THR A 886 -5.84 39.68 -45.83
N ALA A 887 -6.85 39.13 -45.20
CA ALA A 887 -8.27 39.44 -45.37
C ALA A 887 -8.87 40.03 -44.10
N LEU A 888 -9.65 41.13 -44.22
CA LEU A 888 -10.36 41.73 -43.09
C LEU A 888 -11.85 41.34 -43.16
N VAL A 889 -12.28 40.51 -42.23
CA VAL A 889 -13.67 40.04 -42.08
C VAL A 889 -14.42 40.94 -41.12
N VAL A 890 -15.61 41.40 -41.45
CA VAL A 890 -16.46 42.20 -40.56
C VAL A 890 -17.03 41.33 -39.43
N LYS A 891 -16.91 41.78 -38.22
CA LYS A 891 -17.40 41.04 -37.01
C LYS A 891 -18.90 40.83 -36.99
#